data_bd52e68a30106e48542acef0d6c713df
#
_entry.id   bd52e68a30106e48542acef0d6c713df
#
_cell.length_a   1.000
_cell.length_b   1.000
_cell.length_c   1.000
_cell.angle_alpha   90.00
_cell.angle_beta   90.00
_cell.angle_gamma   90.00
#
_symmetry.space_group_name_H-M   'P 1'
#
loop_
_entity.id
_entity.type
_entity.pdbx_description
1 polymer ?
#
loop_
_entity_poly.entity_id
_entity_poly.type
_entity_poly.pdbx_seq_one_letter_code
_entity_poly.pdbx_strand_id
1 'polypeptide(L)'
;MSMPWNITRSRDCGRAARFAAAFLLVAALAALAGCDINKPEMPTFDTSLTLPLGVERLDVADALDSEDFLGTGSDGSLLFQVDGDPDTLSFDFDLSADVPAQSMSQGLGEFSLASFGPLSYGFLLSDVWAPAAAANGLTTIVPPFPVAVTSTDQDVPEIQSATLASGTAQVTVTNSLPVAVSAASGPDQLVLVLESPSGAEFASFTFGSIAAGTSQTRTVDLTGAVLPDRLRVRLAGGSAGSGDQAVTINAGAALDIEATFTDLLVSSATAVVGAQGFETTFSSGLPSGYEVTEAVLGSGSAQLSVTNDMPVPCTAVLTWADLRNQAGQPLVEQFSLAAHAAATHTVDFAGYTLADGGASVTSLDATVSVTSPGSSGAAVTMDSGDGLSATLGAATITFASVTGVIPEAVVVMDPTVENINLPAELNGLSLTAATLTLELETAASLPGTVDLTLRGVSASGHVQDLSIAQALSQDPGKALTEIVLDQNNSGIVAFLNNLPERITLLGQVTLGGNGAVGTVRPNDKAVVTWRIEAPVEVVIDGASLDSDPRLLDIDTGLQDNISTHAQGASAQLEVLNHLPVALSLVVLVGQDVNTLDTAPLLTIGPLVIDSALIDPTTHIVTQAVVSRPTFALTAAQAQIFGRPGLVTKVVATLPSSNGQAARVLSTDYLEVRGTVQLDVLVDDQF
;
A
#
# COMPACT_ATOMS: atom_id res chain seq x y z
N MET A 1 -33.47 8.59 -7.63
CA MET A 1 -34.26 7.58 -8.35
C MET A 1 -34.63 6.55 -7.32
N SER A 2 -35.74 6.78 -6.66
CA SER A 2 -37.02 6.04 -6.81
C SER A 2 -36.88 4.59 -6.41
N MET A 3 -37.51 4.04 -5.49
CA MET A 3 -38.79 4.32 -4.80
C MET A 3 -39.04 3.22 -3.77
N PRO A 4 -39.96 3.40 -2.89
CA PRO A 4 -40.19 2.58 -1.69
C PRO A 4 -41.30 1.55 -1.91
N TRP A 5 -41.43 0.57 -1.01
CA TRP A 5 -42.61 -0.25 -0.78
C TRP A 5 -42.54 -0.78 0.65
N ASN A 6 -43.19 -0.33 1.61
CA ASN A 6 -44.63 -0.30 1.97
C ASN A 6 -45.40 -1.60 1.63
N ILE A 7 -45.86 -2.30 2.66
CA ILE A 7 -47.12 -3.10 2.73
C ILE A 7 -47.11 -3.76 4.11
N THR A 8 -47.85 -3.21 5.08
CA THR A 8 -49.28 -3.44 5.41
C THR A 8 -49.64 -4.89 5.74
N ARG A 9 -50.08 -5.02 6.99
CA ARG A 9 -51.35 -5.68 7.42
C ARG A 9 -51.53 -7.15 7.19
N SER A 10 -51.82 -7.84 8.30
CA SER A 10 -53.15 -8.52 8.47
C SER A 10 -53.21 -8.99 9.92
N ARG A 11 -54.09 -8.48 10.73
CA ARG A 11 -55.42 -9.03 10.89
C ARG A 11 -55.37 -10.52 11.19
N ASP A 12 -55.59 -10.85 12.43
CA ASP A 12 -56.51 -11.95 12.66
C ASP A 12 -57.42 -11.64 13.84
N CYS A 13 -58.65 -11.36 13.41
CA CYS A 13 -59.84 -11.29 14.22
C CYS A 13 -60.49 -12.68 14.12
N GLY A 14 -60.56 -13.38 15.22
CA GLY A 14 -61.30 -14.64 15.11
C GLY A 14 -61.21 -15.59 16.29
N ARG A 15 -61.66 -15.15 17.48
CA ARG A 15 -62.14 -16.10 18.51
C ARG A 15 -63.12 -15.47 19.50
N ALA A 16 -64.17 -14.91 18.97
CA ALA A 16 -65.31 -14.46 19.81
C ALA A 16 -66.62 -15.01 19.21
N ALA A 17 -66.80 -16.32 19.20
CA ALA A 17 -68.09 -16.91 18.81
C ALA A 17 -68.18 -18.36 19.28
N ARG A 18 -68.24 -18.62 20.59
CA ARG A 18 -68.68 -19.93 21.11
C ARG A 18 -69.16 -19.90 22.58
N PHE A 19 -69.66 -18.80 23.12
CA PHE A 19 -70.28 -18.79 24.45
C PHE A 19 -71.67 -18.15 24.51
N ALA A 20 -72.40 -18.09 23.42
CA ALA A 20 -73.72 -17.49 23.39
C ALA A 20 -74.91 -18.51 23.32
N ALA A 21 -74.68 -19.77 23.62
CA ALA A 21 -75.71 -20.79 23.47
C ALA A 21 -76.17 -21.53 24.74
N ALA A 22 -75.70 -21.15 25.92
CA ALA A 22 -76.03 -21.83 27.18
C ALA A 22 -76.91 -21.00 28.14
N PHE A 23 -77.32 -19.79 27.82
CA PHE A 23 -78.00 -18.88 28.77
C PHE A 23 -79.56 -18.74 28.47
N LEU A 24 -80.12 -19.45 27.54
CA LEU A 24 -81.52 -19.28 27.14
C LEU A 24 -82.50 -20.42 27.63
N LEU A 25 -82.01 -21.30 28.49
CA LEU A 25 -82.86 -22.40 28.97
C LEU A 25 -83.26 -22.34 30.44
N VAL A 26 -82.95 -21.34 31.19
CA VAL A 26 -83.35 -21.23 32.63
C VAL A 26 -84.39 -20.13 32.90
N ALA A 27 -84.79 -19.37 31.91
CA ALA A 27 -85.74 -18.26 32.11
C ALA A 27 -87.25 -18.65 31.85
N ALA A 28 -87.57 -19.90 31.69
CA ALA A 28 -88.96 -20.33 31.33
C ALA A 28 -89.71 -21.11 32.43
N LEU A 29 -89.24 -21.11 33.68
CA LEU A 29 -89.96 -21.93 34.73
C LEU A 29 -90.30 -21.11 36.01
N ALA A 30 -90.40 -19.81 35.93
CA ALA A 30 -90.83 -19.05 37.11
C ALA A 30 -92.04 -18.16 36.85
N ALA A 31 -93.14 -18.73 36.39
CA ALA A 31 -94.44 -18.06 36.43
C ALA A 31 -95.53 -19.08 36.68
N LEU A 32 -95.76 -19.46 37.94
CA LEU A 32 -97.08 -19.87 38.44
C LEU A 32 -96.98 -20.09 39.98
N ALA A 33 -97.86 -19.41 40.68
CA ALA A 33 -98.37 -19.65 41.99
C ALA A 33 -97.80 -18.76 43.14
N GLY A 34 -98.60 -17.76 43.44
CA GLY A 34 -98.59 -17.14 44.74
C GLY A 34 -99.13 -18.07 45.82
N CYS A 35 -98.33 -18.23 46.82
CA CYS A 35 -98.72 -18.52 48.19
C CYS A 35 -97.70 -17.86 49.08
N ASP A 36 -98.18 -17.09 49.96
CA ASP A 36 -97.35 -16.49 51.05
C ASP A 36 -96.84 -17.63 51.90
N ILE A 37 -95.61 -18.05 51.58
CA ILE A 37 -94.84 -18.98 52.41
C ILE A 37 -93.67 -18.12 52.99
N ASN A 38 -93.59 -18.08 54.29
CA ASN A 38 -92.38 -17.56 54.96
C ASN A 38 -91.15 -18.01 54.17
N LYS A 39 -90.34 -17.05 53.74
CA LYS A 39 -89.10 -17.39 53.05
C LYS A 39 -88.36 -18.42 53.87
N PRO A 40 -88.10 -19.63 53.36
CA PRO A 40 -87.27 -20.56 54.06
C PRO A 40 -85.90 -19.88 54.18
N GLU A 41 -85.43 -19.72 55.42
CA GLU A 41 -83.98 -19.33 55.64
C GLU A 41 -83.17 -20.37 54.90
N MET A 42 -82.36 -19.90 53.92
CA MET A 42 -81.41 -20.80 53.26
C MET A 42 -80.49 -21.38 54.32
N PRO A 43 -80.29 -22.68 54.33
CA PRO A 43 -79.29 -23.24 55.25
C PRO A 43 -77.90 -22.67 54.92
N THR A 44 -77.23 -22.10 55.89
CA THR A 44 -75.86 -21.68 55.73
C THR A 44 -75.02 -22.95 55.53
N PHE A 45 -74.16 -22.93 54.48
CA PHE A 45 -73.21 -24.00 54.23
C PHE A 45 -71.91 -23.43 53.71
N ASP A 46 -70.81 -24.09 54.06
CA ASP A 46 -69.50 -23.74 53.56
C ASP A 46 -69.36 -24.31 52.15
N THR A 47 -68.83 -23.50 51.24
CA THR A 47 -68.43 -23.93 49.91
C THR A 47 -67.03 -23.45 49.60
N SER A 48 -66.41 -24.09 48.64
CA SER A 48 -65.09 -23.66 48.21
C SER A 48 -65.17 -23.05 46.82
N LEU A 49 -64.57 -21.88 46.63
CA LEU A 49 -64.42 -21.21 45.33
C LEU A 49 -62.94 -21.25 44.95
N THR A 50 -62.66 -21.72 43.75
CA THR A 50 -61.29 -21.73 43.23
C THR A 50 -61.05 -20.56 42.28
N LEU A 51 -60.13 -19.70 42.62
CA LEU A 51 -59.69 -18.60 41.78
C LEU A 51 -58.30 -18.91 41.23
N PRO A 52 -58.10 -18.82 39.90
CA PRO A 52 -56.78 -18.93 39.32
C PRO A 52 -55.99 -17.62 39.60
N LEU A 53 -54.81 -17.72 40.17
CA LEU A 53 -53.87 -16.61 40.27
C LEU A 53 -53.15 -16.36 38.95
N GLY A 54 -53.30 -17.29 38.03
CA GLY A 54 -52.67 -17.24 36.71
C GLY A 54 -51.54 -18.26 36.51
N VAL A 55 -50.99 -18.25 35.33
CA VAL A 55 -49.77 -18.95 34.99
C VAL A 55 -48.78 -17.89 34.56
N GLU A 56 -47.68 -17.85 35.24
CA GLU A 56 -46.59 -16.99 34.90
C GLU A 56 -45.40 -17.86 34.54
N ARG A 57 -44.83 -17.60 33.35
CA ARG A 57 -43.64 -18.28 32.88
C ARG A 57 -42.56 -17.22 32.61
N LEU A 58 -41.48 -17.33 33.29
CA LEU A 58 -40.30 -16.52 33.11
C LEU A 58 -39.29 -17.35 32.29
N ASP A 59 -39.26 -17.18 31.00
CA ASP A 59 -38.24 -17.76 30.15
C ASP A 59 -36.98 -16.91 30.24
N VAL A 60 -35.82 -17.54 30.39
CA VAL A 60 -34.54 -16.80 30.47
C VAL A 60 -34.28 -16.05 29.19
N ALA A 61 -34.61 -16.64 28.04
CA ALA A 61 -34.51 -15.97 26.76
C ALA A 61 -35.33 -14.69 26.70
N ASP A 62 -36.60 -14.71 27.17
CA ASP A 62 -37.48 -13.55 27.13
C ASP A 62 -37.03 -12.44 28.09
N ALA A 63 -36.47 -12.83 29.26
CA ALA A 63 -35.93 -11.88 30.23
C ALA A 63 -34.70 -11.13 29.70
N LEU A 64 -34.01 -11.70 28.70
CA LEU A 64 -32.79 -11.19 28.09
C LEU A 64 -32.97 -10.79 26.62
N ASP A 65 -34.17 -11.00 26.02
CA ASP A 65 -34.46 -10.83 24.57
C ASP A 65 -34.60 -9.36 24.14
N SER A 66 -34.33 -8.42 24.99
CA SER A 66 -34.38 -7.00 24.62
C SER A 66 -33.09 -6.47 24.02
N GLU A 67 -32.03 -7.29 23.92
CA GLU A 67 -30.69 -6.77 23.72
C GLU A 67 -29.97 -7.48 22.58
N ASP A 68 -29.39 -6.71 21.68
CA ASP A 68 -28.68 -7.16 20.47
C ASP A 68 -27.40 -7.99 20.75
N PHE A 69 -27.01 -8.13 22.04
CA PHE A 69 -25.76 -8.79 22.45
C PHE A 69 -25.95 -10.23 23.00
N LEU A 70 -27.17 -10.79 22.94
CA LEU A 70 -27.41 -12.17 23.35
C LEU A 70 -27.69 -13.06 22.16
N GLY A 71 -26.88 -14.09 22.02
CA GLY A 71 -27.01 -15.13 21.04
C GLY A 71 -27.27 -16.51 21.66
N THR A 72 -27.49 -17.50 20.81
CA THR A 72 -27.62 -18.89 21.25
C THR A 72 -26.51 -19.72 20.60
N GLY A 73 -25.72 -20.38 21.41
CA GLY A 73 -24.69 -21.30 20.94
C GLY A 73 -25.28 -22.53 20.24
N SER A 74 -24.45 -23.23 19.52
CA SER A 74 -24.85 -24.47 18.81
C SER A 74 -25.35 -25.58 19.73
N ASP A 75 -25.04 -25.50 21.01
CA ASP A 75 -25.47 -26.41 22.06
C ASP A 75 -26.68 -25.93 22.88
N GLY A 76 -27.30 -24.81 22.46
CA GLY A 76 -28.43 -24.18 23.11
C GLY A 76 -28.06 -23.30 24.30
N SER A 77 -26.77 -23.15 24.63
CA SER A 77 -26.33 -22.22 25.69
C SER A 77 -26.56 -20.78 25.26
N LEU A 78 -26.91 -19.94 26.21
CA LEU A 78 -26.90 -18.52 25.98
C LEU A 78 -25.46 -18.05 25.81
N LEU A 79 -25.24 -17.22 24.80
CA LEU A 79 -23.97 -16.55 24.52
C LEU A 79 -24.15 -15.04 24.65
N PHE A 80 -23.37 -14.43 25.48
CA PHE A 80 -23.12 -13.00 25.38
C PHE A 80 -22.20 -12.79 24.19
N GLN A 81 -22.61 -11.98 23.20
CA GLN A 81 -21.85 -11.71 22.00
C GLN A 81 -21.84 -10.21 21.72
N VAL A 82 -20.67 -9.68 21.47
CA VAL A 82 -20.47 -8.28 21.03
C VAL A 82 -19.57 -8.31 19.83
N ASP A 83 -20.04 -7.77 18.74
CA ASP A 83 -19.28 -7.57 17.51
C ASP A 83 -18.92 -6.09 17.41
N GLY A 84 -17.65 -5.79 17.18
CA GLY A 84 -17.21 -4.43 16.92
C GLY A 84 -17.28 -4.10 15.43
N ASP A 85 -17.61 -2.85 15.14
CA ASP A 85 -17.59 -2.37 13.77
C ASP A 85 -16.18 -2.50 13.15
N PRO A 86 -16.08 -2.93 11.88
CA PRO A 86 -14.80 -3.04 11.19
C PRO A 86 -14.11 -1.67 11.07
N ASP A 87 -12.87 -1.59 11.55
CA ASP A 87 -12.04 -0.41 11.33
C ASP A 87 -11.04 -0.64 10.20
N THR A 88 -10.90 0.37 9.33
CA THR A 88 -9.99 0.31 8.18
C THR A 88 -8.83 1.26 8.37
N LEU A 89 -7.67 0.71 8.59
CA LEU A 89 -6.41 1.41 8.71
C LEU A 89 -5.75 1.56 7.33
N SER A 90 -5.50 2.77 6.90
CA SER A 90 -4.80 3.03 5.63
C SER A 90 -3.33 3.31 5.92
N PHE A 91 -2.43 2.53 5.31
CA PHE A 91 -1.00 2.79 5.35
C PHE A 91 -0.65 3.73 4.21
N ASP A 92 -0.21 4.93 4.57
CA ASP A 92 0.25 5.94 3.59
C ASP A 92 1.74 5.66 3.27
N PHE A 93 1.99 4.67 2.43
CA PHE A 93 3.31 4.45 1.88
C PHE A 93 3.54 5.48 0.77
N ASP A 94 4.46 6.43 1.01
CA ASP A 94 4.90 7.33 -0.06
C ASP A 94 5.73 6.54 -1.09
N LEU A 95 5.04 5.94 -2.03
CA LEU A 95 5.62 5.17 -3.13
C LEU A 95 5.84 6.07 -4.35
N SER A 96 6.50 7.20 -4.14
CA SER A 96 6.91 8.11 -5.21
C SER A 96 8.41 8.32 -5.21
N ALA A 97 8.96 8.57 -6.38
CA ALA A 97 10.36 8.90 -6.56
C ALA A 97 10.52 10.07 -7.54
N ASP A 98 11.25 11.08 -7.11
CA ASP A 98 11.63 12.17 -7.98
C ASP A 98 12.96 11.84 -8.67
N VAL A 99 12.90 11.63 -9.97
CA VAL A 99 14.07 11.46 -10.83
C VAL A 99 14.50 12.85 -11.28
N PRO A 100 15.68 13.34 -10.89
CA PRO A 100 16.15 14.65 -11.30
C PRO A 100 16.47 14.65 -12.79
N ALA A 101 16.43 15.84 -13.40
CA ALA A 101 16.87 16.01 -14.78
C ALA A 101 18.34 15.58 -14.94
N GLN A 102 18.61 14.81 -15.99
CA GLN A 102 19.93 14.32 -16.34
C GLN A 102 20.30 14.78 -17.74
N SER A 103 21.56 15.14 -17.93
CA SER A 103 22.08 15.52 -19.24
C SER A 103 23.43 14.87 -19.48
N MET A 104 23.65 14.44 -20.70
CA MET A 104 24.91 13.97 -21.21
C MET A 104 25.25 14.67 -22.50
N SER A 105 26.53 14.85 -22.76
CA SER A 105 27.05 15.36 -24.02
C SER A 105 28.34 14.62 -24.36
N GLN A 106 28.43 14.11 -25.58
CA GLN A 106 29.59 13.45 -26.11
C GLN A 106 30.00 14.17 -27.39
N GLY A 107 31.01 15.04 -27.29
CA GLY A 107 31.64 15.66 -28.42
C GLY A 107 32.63 14.75 -29.13
N LEU A 108 32.89 15.01 -30.41
CA LEU A 108 33.93 14.32 -31.19
C LEU A 108 35.31 14.59 -30.58
N GLY A 109 35.51 15.79 -30.00
CA GLY A 109 36.79 16.23 -29.55
C GLY A 109 37.78 16.45 -30.73
N GLU A 110 39.03 16.74 -30.40
CA GLU A 110 40.08 16.76 -31.42
C GLU A 110 40.35 15.35 -31.94
N PHE A 111 40.42 15.17 -33.22
CA PHE A 111 40.61 13.87 -33.86
C PHE A 111 41.93 13.80 -34.61
N SER A 112 42.61 12.68 -34.58
CA SER A 112 43.84 12.45 -35.31
C SER A 112 43.59 12.16 -36.78
N LEU A 113 44.32 12.83 -37.68
CA LEU A 113 44.41 12.38 -39.07
C LEU A 113 45.27 11.12 -39.15
N ALA A 114 44.88 10.17 -39.98
CA ALA A 114 45.75 9.08 -40.32
C ALA A 114 47.05 9.62 -40.91
N SER A 115 48.19 9.14 -40.44
CA SER A 115 49.45 9.54 -40.99
C SER A 115 49.51 9.17 -42.48
N PHE A 116 49.67 10.12 -43.36
CA PHE A 116 50.01 9.88 -44.74
C PHE A 116 51.52 9.86 -44.90
N GLY A 117 52.00 9.09 -45.90
CA GLY A 117 53.41 8.91 -46.16
C GLY A 117 54.14 10.21 -46.47
N PRO A 118 55.47 10.22 -46.41
CA PRO A 118 56.26 11.41 -46.70
C PRO A 118 55.97 11.89 -48.16
N LEU A 119 55.80 13.20 -48.27
CA LEU A 119 55.73 13.88 -49.57
C LEU A 119 57.15 14.10 -50.06
N SER A 120 57.45 13.60 -51.26
CA SER A 120 58.78 13.68 -51.85
C SER A 120 58.76 14.51 -53.15
N TYR A 121 59.65 15.45 -53.22
CA TYR A 121 59.77 16.35 -54.38
C TYR A 121 61.25 16.41 -54.77
N GLY A 122 61.55 16.39 -56.09
CA GLY A 122 62.89 16.47 -56.62
C GLY A 122 62.97 17.59 -57.68
N PHE A 123 63.95 18.48 -57.57
CA PHE A 123 64.24 19.48 -58.56
C PHE A 123 65.64 19.23 -59.14
N LEU A 124 65.72 18.93 -60.42
CA LEU A 124 66.99 18.67 -61.09
C LEU A 124 67.82 19.97 -61.21
N LEU A 125 69.13 19.79 -61.30
CA LEU A 125 70.02 20.94 -61.53
C LEU A 125 69.62 21.70 -62.81
N SER A 126 69.13 21.02 -63.83
CA SER A 126 68.61 21.66 -65.08
C SER A 126 67.36 22.50 -64.82
N ASP A 127 66.57 22.21 -63.78
CA ASP A 127 65.33 22.96 -63.44
C ASP A 127 65.67 24.27 -62.72
N VAL A 128 66.69 24.29 -61.90
CA VAL A 128 67.14 25.45 -61.13
C VAL A 128 68.24 26.26 -61.83
N TRP A 129 68.99 25.68 -62.70
CA TRP A 129 70.03 26.33 -63.52
C TRP A 129 70.00 25.80 -64.97
N ALA A 130 69.24 26.43 -65.85
CA ALA A 130 68.99 25.99 -67.23
C ALA A 130 70.26 25.60 -68.00
N PRO A 131 71.44 26.26 -67.87
CA PRO A 131 72.66 25.87 -68.57
C PRO A 131 73.18 24.49 -68.21
N ALA A 132 72.76 23.89 -67.10
CA ALA A 132 73.24 22.57 -66.62
C ALA A 132 73.02 21.46 -67.67
N ALA A 133 71.92 21.49 -68.37
CA ALA A 133 71.62 20.49 -69.41
C ALA A 133 72.70 20.48 -70.53
N ALA A 134 73.12 21.64 -70.96
CA ALA A 134 74.18 21.80 -72.02
C ALA A 134 75.61 21.50 -71.44
N ALA A 135 75.82 21.72 -70.15
CA ALA A 135 77.08 21.52 -69.50
C ALA A 135 77.25 20.08 -68.88
N ASN A 136 76.29 19.23 -69.09
CA ASN A 136 76.27 17.90 -68.47
C ASN A 136 77.57 17.08 -68.79
N GLY A 137 78.24 16.54 -67.76
CA GLY A 137 79.50 15.87 -67.89
C GLY A 137 80.78 16.72 -67.99
N LEU A 138 80.62 18.09 -68.19
CA LEU A 138 81.74 19.02 -68.23
C LEU A 138 82.19 19.48 -66.84
N THR A 139 83.48 19.68 -66.67
CA THR A 139 84.05 20.32 -65.43
C THR A 139 84.21 21.82 -65.75
N THR A 140 83.43 22.67 -65.09
CA THR A 140 83.38 24.12 -65.29
C THR A 140 82.99 24.85 -64.00
N ILE A 141 83.20 26.20 -64.05
CA ILE A 141 82.77 27.07 -62.96
C ILE A 141 81.26 27.33 -63.10
N VAL A 142 80.52 27.15 -62.05
CA VAL A 142 79.08 27.45 -61.98
C VAL A 142 78.94 28.87 -61.41
N PRO A 143 78.35 29.80 -62.20
CA PRO A 143 78.13 31.14 -61.69
C PRO A 143 77.00 31.18 -60.64
N PRO A 144 76.89 32.23 -59.81
CA PRO A 144 75.71 32.39 -58.97
C PRO A 144 74.42 32.36 -59.82
N PHE A 145 73.40 31.66 -59.26
CA PHE A 145 72.08 31.56 -59.91
C PHE A 145 70.94 31.60 -58.94
N PRO A 146 69.80 32.17 -59.29
CA PRO A 146 68.60 32.11 -58.47
C PRO A 146 67.97 30.72 -58.47
N VAL A 147 67.41 30.30 -57.36
CA VAL A 147 66.56 29.13 -57.26
C VAL A 147 65.11 29.65 -57.19
N ALA A 148 64.27 29.34 -58.16
CA ALA A 148 62.86 29.70 -58.13
C ALA A 148 62.10 28.63 -58.91
N VAL A 149 61.67 27.62 -58.19
CA VAL A 149 60.97 26.45 -58.74
C VAL A 149 59.76 26.10 -57.95
N THR A 150 58.78 25.48 -58.64
CA THR A 150 57.57 24.97 -58.02
C THR A 150 57.34 23.53 -58.50
N SER A 151 57.00 22.64 -57.57
CA SER A 151 56.71 21.23 -57.85
C SER A 151 55.34 21.05 -58.49
N THR A 152 55.06 19.85 -58.96
CA THR A 152 53.72 19.36 -59.21
C THR A 152 52.94 19.19 -57.91
N ASP A 153 51.62 19.25 -57.99
CA ASP A 153 50.73 19.03 -56.82
C ASP A 153 50.75 17.55 -56.44
N GLN A 154 50.81 17.29 -55.17
CA GLN A 154 50.61 15.92 -54.59
C GLN A 154 49.36 15.90 -53.74
N ASP A 155 48.58 14.83 -53.87
CA ASP A 155 47.33 14.65 -53.15
C ASP A 155 47.58 14.33 -51.65
N VAL A 156 46.84 14.97 -50.79
CA VAL A 156 46.69 14.61 -49.37
C VAL A 156 45.44 13.68 -49.27
N PRO A 157 45.65 12.41 -48.96
CA PRO A 157 44.52 11.46 -49.01
C PRO A 157 43.43 11.79 -47.96
N GLU A 158 42.19 11.43 -48.29
CA GLU A 158 41.01 11.38 -47.39
C GLU A 158 40.43 12.68 -46.92
N ILE A 159 41.07 13.83 -47.17
CA ILE A 159 40.54 15.17 -46.75
C ILE A 159 40.39 16.11 -47.96
N GLN A 160 39.45 17.06 -47.82
CA GLN A 160 39.40 18.23 -48.67
C GLN A 160 40.11 19.44 -48.03
N SER A 161 39.96 19.60 -46.76
CA SER A 161 40.72 20.54 -45.92
C SER A 161 40.65 20.13 -44.45
N ALA A 162 41.67 20.51 -43.66
CA ALA A 162 41.63 20.30 -42.22
C ALA A 162 42.33 21.49 -41.52
N THR A 163 41.68 22.03 -40.50
CA THR A 163 42.34 22.98 -39.58
C THR A 163 42.97 22.19 -38.44
N LEU A 164 44.29 22.37 -38.29
CA LEU A 164 45.02 21.60 -37.29
C LEU A 164 44.95 22.28 -35.93
N ALA A 165 44.58 21.51 -34.90
CA ALA A 165 44.68 21.88 -33.49
C ALA A 165 46.13 21.79 -33.02
N SER A 166 46.84 20.79 -33.49
CA SER A 166 48.30 20.64 -33.31
C SER A 166 48.90 19.81 -34.41
N GLY A 167 50.22 19.84 -34.56
CA GLY A 167 50.93 19.04 -35.52
C GLY A 167 52.33 19.60 -35.78
N THR A 168 53.16 18.76 -36.36
CA THR A 168 54.52 19.15 -36.67
C THR A 168 54.84 18.72 -38.13
N ALA A 169 55.34 19.67 -38.88
CA ALA A 169 55.95 19.38 -40.18
C ALA A 169 57.46 19.39 -40.08
N GLN A 170 58.08 18.32 -40.56
CA GLN A 170 59.52 18.24 -40.69
C GLN A 170 59.87 18.12 -42.17
N VAL A 171 60.72 19.04 -42.64
CA VAL A 171 61.20 19.04 -44.02
C VAL A 171 62.71 18.87 -44.03
N THR A 172 63.17 17.92 -44.81
CA THR A 172 64.58 17.64 -45.06
C THR A 172 64.89 18.01 -46.52
N VAL A 173 65.85 18.89 -46.73
CA VAL A 173 66.35 19.22 -48.06
C VAL A 173 67.74 18.58 -48.19
N THR A 174 67.92 17.69 -49.18
CA THR A 174 69.15 17.04 -49.52
C THR A 174 69.69 17.68 -50.80
N ASN A 175 70.89 18.27 -50.69
CA ASN A 175 71.53 18.90 -51.85
C ASN A 175 72.48 17.91 -52.55
N SER A 176 72.06 17.24 -53.59
CA SER A 176 72.93 16.39 -54.47
C SER A 176 73.59 17.21 -55.61
N LEU A 177 73.40 18.54 -55.66
CA LEU A 177 74.01 19.38 -56.66
C LEU A 177 75.51 19.52 -56.42
N PRO A 178 76.29 19.85 -57.46
CA PRO A 178 77.74 20.05 -57.33
C PRO A 178 78.19 21.35 -56.62
N VAL A 179 77.24 22.19 -56.23
CA VAL A 179 77.44 23.46 -55.58
C VAL A 179 76.56 23.63 -54.35
N ALA A 180 76.95 24.47 -53.43
CA ALA A 180 76.14 24.81 -52.30
C ALA A 180 74.91 25.61 -52.76
N VAL A 181 73.76 25.36 -52.09
CA VAL A 181 72.56 26.13 -52.24
C VAL A 181 72.25 26.86 -50.95
N SER A 182 71.54 27.97 -51.07
CA SER A 182 71.16 28.82 -49.97
C SER A 182 72.34 29.66 -49.41
N ALA A 183 72.06 30.86 -48.98
CA ALA A 183 72.97 31.71 -48.23
C ALA A 183 72.72 31.52 -46.73
N ALA A 184 73.72 31.89 -45.88
CA ALA A 184 73.56 31.90 -44.44
C ALA A 184 72.49 32.91 -43.96
N SER A 185 72.28 33.97 -44.76
CA SER A 185 71.27 35.01 -44.51
C SER A 185 71.12 35.87 -45.77
N GLY A 186 70.02 36.66 -45.84
CA GLY A 186 69.77 37.58 -46.94
C GLY A 186 68.86 37.02 -48.04
N PRO A 187 68.72 37.68 -49.19
CA PRO A 187 67.74 37.36 -50.26
C PRO A 187 67.99 36.01 -50.92
N ASP A 188 69.23 35.51 -50.90
CA ASP A 188 69.59 34.23 -51.45
C ASP A 188 69.42 33.05 -50.47
N GLN A 189 68.89 33.32 -49.27
CA GLN A 189 68.53 32.28 -48.33
C GLN A 189 67.41 31.41 -48.92
N LEU A 190 67.55 30.08 -48.81
CA LEU A 190 66.56 29.18 -49.37
C LEU A 190 65.33 29.16 -48.45
N VAL A 191 64.18 29.52 -49.00
CA VAL A 191 62.89 29.45 -48.40
C VAL A 191 62.07 28.41 -49.15
N LEU A 192 61.64 27.41 -48.43
CA LEU A 192 60.70 26.40 -48.88
C LEU A 192 59.32 26.70 -48.35
N VAL A 193 58.32 26.80 -49.19
CA VAL A 193 56.93 26.98 -48.82
C VAL A 193 56.17 25.75 -49.29
N LEU A 194 55.51 25.10 -48.34
CA LEU A 194 54.42 24.16 -48.66
C LEU A 194 53.19 24.95 -48.83
N GLU A 195 52.59 24.90 -50.01
CA GLU A 195 51.39 25.68 -50.34
C GLU A 195 50.37 24.86 -51.09
N SER A 196 49.09 25.29 -51.05
CA SER A 196 48.06 24.73 -51.86
C SER A 196 48.25 25.05 -53.35
N PRO A 197 47.54 24.36 -54.31
CA PRO A 197 47.56 24.72 -55.70
C PRO A 197 47.15 26.18 -56.01
N SER A 198 46.31 26.79 -55.14
CA SER A 198 45.93 28.18 -55.20
C SER A 198 47.01 29.16 -54.74
N GLY A 199 48.09 28.67 -54.16
CA GLY A 199 49.18 29.48 -53.58
C GLY A 199 49.01 29.91 -52.12
N ALA A 200 47.99 29.38 -51.44
CA ALA A 200 47.86 29.61 -50.02
C ALA A 200 48.95 28.83 -49.24
N GLU A 201 49.71 29.54 -48.39
CA GLU A 201 50.76 28.96 -47.59
C GLU A 201 50.21 28.06 -46.51
N PHE A 202 50.75 26.82 -46.46
CA PHE A 202 50.49 25.88 -45.37
C PHE A 202 51.62 25.89 -44.31
N ALA A 203 52.84 25.86 -44.77
CA ALA A 203 54.02 25.95 -43.89
C ALA A 203 55.23 26.51 -44.63
N SER A 204 56.09 27.22 -43.93
CA SER A 204 57.28 27.87 -44.49
C SER A 204 58.53 27.49 -43.69
N PHE A 205 59.59 27.14 -44.41
CA PHE A 205 60.84 26.67 -43.85
C PHE A 205 62.01 27.48 -44.43
N THR A 206 62.84 27.95 -43.56
CA THR A 206 64.03 28.73 -43.97
C THR A 206 65.28 27.93 -43.68
N PHE A 207 66.13 27.74 -44.69
CA PHE A 207 67.36 26.95 -44.59
C PHE A 207 68.57 27.87 -44.66
N GLY A 208 69.59 27.55 -43.85
CA GLY A 208 70.88 28.13 -44.06
C GLY A 208 71.62 27.49 -45.24
N SER A 209 72.86 27.82 -45.44
CA SER A 209 73.68 27.26 -46.55
C SER A 209 73.72 25.73 -46.41
N ILE A 210 73.38 25.03 -47.53
CA ILE A 210 73.39 23.58 -47.65
C ILE A 210 74.54 23.24 -48.62
N ALA A 211 75.61 22.70 -48.12
CA ALA A 211 76.76 22.31 -48.93
C ALA A 211 76.43 21.18 -49.88
N ALA A 212 77.19 21.06 -50.99
CA ALA A 212 77.08 19.94 -51.93
C ALA A 212 77.22 18.60 -51.18
N GLY A 213 76.29 17.68 -51.46
CA GLY A 213 76.24 16.34 -50.85
C GLY A 213 75.79 16.27 -49.38
N THR A 214 75.20 17.35 -48.85
CA THR A 214 74.70 17.42 -47.48
C THR A 214 73.18 17.65 -47.43
N SER A 215 72.58 17.38 -46.26
CA SER A 215 71.16 17.66 -46.02
C SER A 215 71.01 18.57 -44.78
N GLN A 216 69.90 19.31 -44.77
CA GLN A 216 69.38 20.04 -43.59
C GLN A 216 67.91 19.71 -43.35
N THR A 217 67.58 19.56 -42.07
CA THR A 217 66.22 19.33 -41.64
C THR A 217 65.71 20.56 -40.85
N ARG A 218 64.46 20.95 -41.08
CA ARG A 218 63.74 22.00 -40.33
C ARG A 218 62.40 21.46 -39.91
N THR A 219 61.94 21.95 -38.75
CA THR A 219 60.65 21.60 -38.17
C THR A 219 59.87 22.87 -37.93
N VAL A 220 58.55 22.82 -38.19
CA VAL A 220 57.61 23.89 -37.99
C VAL A 220 56.42 23.35 -37.27
N ASP A 221 55.88 24.11 -36.31
CA ASP A 221 54.61 23.85 -35.65
C ASP A 221 53.47 24.23 -36.60
N LEU A 222 52.49 23.33 -36.73
CA LEU A 222 51.35 23.48 -37.62
C LEU A 222 50.10 23.93 -36.88
N THR A 223 50.17 24.30 -35.63
CA THR A 223 49.02 24.75 -34.85
C THR A 223 48.26 25.88 -35.54
N GLY A 224 46.99 25.69 -35.83
CA GLY A 224 46.14 26.63 -36.53
C GLY A 224 46.34 26.66 -38.06
N ALA A 225 47.25 25.84 -38.62
CA ALA A 225 47.41 25.76 -40.07
C ALA A 225 46.22 25.01 -40.72
N VAL A 226 45.95 25.38 -41.94
CA VAL A 226 44.90 24.73 -42.75
C VAL A 226 45.55 23.82 -43.79
N LEU A 227 45.47 22.53 -43.57
CA LEU A 227 45.95 21.50 -44.47
C LEU A 227 44.98 21.35 -45.67
N PRO A 228 45.43 21.59 -46.91
CA PRO A 228 44.60 21.46 -48.10
C PRO A 228 44.56 19.97 -48.61
N ASP A 229 43.69 19.70 -49.59
CA ASP A 229 43.61 18.38 -50.27
C ASP A 229 44.84 18.09 -51.13
N ARG A 230 45.62 19.12 -51.51
CA ARG A 230 46.85 19.00 -52.27
C ARG A 230 47.91 19.95 -51.78
N LEU A 231 49.13 19.47 -51.79
CA LEU A 231 50.29 20.25 -51.43
C LEU A 231 51.29 20.27 -52.60
N ARG A 232 51.93 21.43 -52.80
CA ARG A 232 53.11 21.56 -53.64
C ARG A 232 54.20 22.31 -52.91
N VAL A 233 55.41 22.14 -53.39
CA VAL A 233 56.55 22.85 -52.86
C VAL A 233 56.89 23.99 -53.78
N ARG A 234 56.97 25.20 -53.22
CA ARG A 234 57.62 26.35 -53.91
C ARG A 234 58.92 26.64 -53.18
N LEU A 235 59.99 26.62 -53.94
CA LEU A 235 61.35 26.87 -53.46
C LEU A 235 61.87 28.18 -54.04
N ALA A 236 62.33 29.05 -53.19
CA ALA A 236 62.91 30.35 -53.60
C ALA A 236 64.21 30.60 -52.82
N GLY A 237 65.18 31.16 -53.51
CA GLY A 237 66.50 31.48 -52.89
C GLY A 237 67.58 31.59 -53.95
N GLY A 238 68.78 31.25 -53.65
CA GLY A 238 69.87 31.33 -54.60
C GLY A 238 71.02 30.35 -54.26
N SER A 239 71.95 30.25 -55.21
CA SER A 239 73.23 29.60 -55.03
C SER A 239 74.36 30.57 -55.40
N ALA A 240 75.38 30.62 -54.57
CA ALA A 240 76.58 31.44 -54.86
C ALA A 240 77.43 30.81 -55.99
N GLY A 241 76.97 29.67 -56.49
CA GLY A 241 77.74 28.96 -57.53
C GLY A 241 78.94 28.20 -56.92
N SER A 242 79.92 27.92 -57.77
CA SER A 242 81.17 27.20 -57.37
C SER A 242 82.30 28.16 -56.99
N GLY A 243 82.10 29.46 -57.01
CA GLY A 243 83.16 30.43 -56.87
C GLY A 243 84.18 30.25 -57.96
N ASP A 244 85.47 30.23 -57.64
CA ASP A 244 86.57 30.01 -58.52
C ASP A 244 86.92 28.53 -58.73
N GLN A 245 86.11 27.62 -58.19
CA GLN A 245 86.39 26.19 -58.28
C GLN A 245 85.58 25.56 -59.43
N ALA A 246 86.26 24.81 -60.33
CA ALA A 246 85.61 24.08 -61.40
C ALA A 246 85.00 22.77 -60.76
N VAL A 247 83.72 22.50 -61.00
CA VAL A 247 83.04 21.35 -60.56
C VAL A 247 82.51 20.55 -61.74
N THR A 248 82.40 19.25 -61.63
CA THR A 248 81.80 18.44 -62.68
C THR A 248 80.26 18.52 -62.62
N ILE A 249 79.69 18.95 -63.78
CA ILE A 249 78.24 19.09 -63.83
C ILE A 249 77.56 17.76 -64.06
N ASN A 250 76.65 17.45 -63.19
CA ASN A 250 75.65 16.38 -63.38
C ASN A 250 74.25 17.02 -63.48
N ALA A 251 73.71 17.14 -64.67
CA ALA A 251 72.40 17.79 -64.92
C ALA A 251 71.27 17.03 -64.22
N GLY A 252 71.41 15.76 -63.95
CA GLY A 252 70.43 14.92 -63.23
C GLY A 252 70.62 14.93 -61.71
N ALA A 253 71.65 15.67 -61.18
CA ALA A 253 71.72 15.89 -59.73
C ALA A 253 70.55 16.73 -59.29
N ALA A 254 69.98 16.46 -58.10
CA ALA A 254 68.77 17.04 -57.65
C ALA A 254 68.90 17.72 -56.28
N LEU A 255 68.00 18.63 -56.00
CA LEU A 255 67.57 19.00 -54.68
C LEU A 255 66.37 18.10 -54.33
N ASP A 256 66.63 17.16 -53.44
CA ASP A 256 65.57 16.24 -52.98
C ASP A 256 64.98 16.79 -51.67
N ILE A 257 63.64 16.85 -51.64
CA ILE A 257 62.88 17.37 -50.56
C ILE A 257 61.99 16.26 -50.04
N GLU A 258 62.05 15.99 -48.75
CA GLU A 258 61.17 15.09 -48.07
C GLU A 258 60.45 15.86 -46.96
N ALA A 259 59.08 15.84 -46.99
CA ALA A 259 58.25 16.41 -45.94
C ALA A 259 57.50 15.31 -45.23
N THR A 260 57.65 15.25 -43.92
CA THR A 260 56.95 14.34 -43.01
C THR A 260 56.09 15.11 -42.04
N PHE A 261 54.95 14.54 -41.68
CA PHE A 261 53.97 15.15 -40.79
C PHE A 261 53.70 14.20 -39.64
N THR A 262 53.77 14.72 -38.40
CA THR A 262 53.56 13.92 -37.20
C THR A 262 52.60 14.62 -36.25
N ASP A 263 51.89 13.81 -35.42
CA ASP A 263 51.02 14.25 -34.36
C ASP A 263 49.96 15.25 -34.83
N LEU A 264 49.38 14.99 -36.00
CA LEU A 264 48.32 15.81 -36.60
C LEU A 264 46.99 15.61 -35.85
N LEU A 265 46.67 16.53 -34.95
CA LEU A 265 45.33 16.68 -34.38
C LEU A 265 44.53 17.76 -35.09
N VAL A 266 43.28 17.51 -35.34
CA VAL A 266 42.41 18.34 -36.11
C VAL A 266 41.32 18.93 -35.26
N SER A 267 41.11 20.21 -35.34
CA SER A 267 39.98 20.90 -34.71
C SER A 267 38.73 20.98 -35.62
N SER A 268 38.97 21.03 -36.93
CA SER A 268 37.89 21.03 -37.95
C SER A 268 38.42 20.42 -39.26
N ALA A 269 37.61 19.57 -39.90
CA ALA A 269 37.97 18.98 -41.16
C ALA A 269 36.76 18.86 -42.10
N THR A 270 37.02 19.10 -43.39
CA THR A 270 36.10 18.73 -44.48
C THR A 270 36.61 17.44 -45.11
N ALA A 271 35.87 16.33 -44.88
CA ALA A 271 36.28 15.01 -45.29
C ALA A 271 35.07 14.11 -45.57
N VAL A 272 35.34 12.99 -46.22
CA VAL A 272 34.37 11.89 -46.30
C VAL A 272 34.42 11.11 -45.00
N VAL A 273 33.29 11.09 -44.28
CA VAL A 273 33.18 10.38 -43.01
C VAL A 273 32.68 8.98 -43.24
N GLY A 274 33.41 8.00 -42.73
CA GLY A 274 32.98 6.58 -42.70
C GLY A 274 31.90 6.33 -41.63
N ALA A 275 31.37 5.11 -41.61
CA ALA A 275 30.46 4.68 -40.53
C ALA A 275 31.18 4.72 -39.18
N GLN A 276 30.49 5.27 -38.18
CA GLN A 276 31.01 5.50 -36.84
C GLN A 276 30.00 4.99 -35.82
N GLY A 277 30.44 4.59 -34.62
CA GLY A 277 29.59 4.24 -33.51
C GLY A 277 30.30 4.47 -32.19
N PHE A 278 29.52 4.85 -31.17
CA PHE A 278 30.00 4.94 -29.81
C PHE A 278 28.91 4.53 -28.84
N GLU A 279 29.29 4.16 -27.63
CA GLU A 279 28.40 3.78 -26.56
C GLU A 279 28.79 4.53 -25.28
N THR A 280 27.79 4.94 -24.52
CA THR A 280 27.97 5.59 -23.25
C THR A 280 26.82 5.21 -22.32
N THR A 281 26.96 5.45 -21.02
CA THR A 281 25.93 5.14 -20.01
C THR A 281 25.54 6.41 -19.29
N PHE A 282 24.26 6.43 -18.87
CA PHE A 282 23.79 7.49 -18.00
C PHE A 282 23.01 6.85 -16.84
N SER A 283 23.14 7.40 -15.63
CA SER A 283 22.62 6.82 -14.41
C SER A 283 21.92 7.87 -13.59
N SER A 284 20.73 7.53 -13.07
CA SER A 284 19.99 8.34 -12.11
C SER A 284 19.75 7.54 -10.85
N GLY A 285 20.27 8.01 -9.70
CA GLY A 285 20.07 7.35 -8.43
C GLY A 285 18.59 7.34 -8.02
N LEU A 286 18.13 6.24 -7.45
CA LEU A 286 16.84 6.16 -6.78
C LEU A 286 16.89 6.84 -5.41
N PRO A 287 15.74 7.30 -4.85
CA PRO A 287 15.69 7.92 -3.54
C PRO A 287 16.30 7.00 -2.47
N SER A 288 17.09 7.58 -1.58
CA SER A 288 17.71 6.85 -0.46
C SER A 288 16.65 6.45 0.58
N GLY A 289 16.77 5.25 1.12
CA GLY A 289 15.92 4.75 2.22
C GLY A 289 15.16 3.47 1.93
N TYR A 290 15.06 3.06 0.66
CA TYR A 290 14.48 1.79 0.24
C TYR A 290 15.57 0.92 -0.39
N GLU A 291 15.65 -0.33 0.04
CA GLU A 291 16.41 -1.35 -0.70
C GLU A 291 15.42 -2.10 -1.61
N VAL A 292 15.19 -1.53 -2.78
CA VAL A 292 14.22 -2.05 -3.75
C VAL A 292 14.83 -3.25 -4.49
N THR A 293 14.18 -4.39 -4.46
CA THR A 293 14.55 -5.57 -5.28
C THR A 293 13.67 -5.68 -6.52
N GLU A 294 12.44 -5.22 -6.45
CA GLU A 294 11.51 -5.14 -7.56
C GLU A 294 10.52 -4.00 -7.34
N ALA A 295 10.25 -3.21 -8.37
CA ALA A 295 9.21 -2.19 -8.32
C ALA A 295 8.42 -2.15 -9.63
N VAL A 296 7.11 -2.17 -9.54
CA VAL A 296 6.22 -1.96 -10.68
C VAL A 296 5.87 -0.48 -10.75
N LEU A 297 6.18 0.15 -11.88
CA LEU A 297 5.90 1.56 -12.09
C LEU A 297 4.42 1.75 -12.45
N GLY A 298 3.73 2.55 -11.65
CA GLY A 298 2.31 2.84 -11.82
C GLY A 298 2.06 3.98 -12.79
N SER A 299 2.86 5.03 -12.66
CA SER A 299 2.84 6.19 -13.58
C SER A 299 4.17 6.92 -13.54
N GLY A 300 4.38 7.76 -14.51
CA GLY A 300 5.53 8.63 -14.64
C GLY A 300 5.94 8.76 -16.10
N SER A 301 6.34 9.93 -16.48
CA SER A 301 6.88 10.18 -17.81
C SER A 301 7.95 11.26 -17.75
N ALA A 302 8.95 11.14 -18.61
CA ALA A 302 9.99 12.14 -18.78
C ALA A 302 10.11 12.57 -20.23
N GLN A 303 10.48 13.81 -20.46
CA GLN A 303 10.87 14.26 -21.79
C GLN A 303 12.33 13.90 -22.04
N LEU A 304 12.57 13.10 -23.06
CA LEU A 304 13.90 12.80 -23.57
C LEU A 304 14.16 13.62 -24.83
N SER A 305 15.13 14.51 -24.78
CA SER A 305 15.57 15.33 -25.93
C SER A 305 16.96 14.87 -26.35
N VAL A 306 17.12 14.58 -27.64
CA VAL A 306 18.41 14.20 -28.24
C VAL A 306 18.74 15.17 -29.35
N THR A 307 19.94 15.74 -29.32
CA THR A 307 20.44 16.67 -30.32
C THR A 307 21.67 16.08 -30.99
N ASN A 308 21.64 16.03 -32.30
CA ASN A 308 22.75 15.65 -33.15
C ASN A 308 23.37 16.94 -33.76
N ASP A 309 24.49 17.39 -33.22
CA ASP A 309 25.22 18.53 -33.75
C ASP A 309 26.20 18.15 -34.88
N MET A 310 26.33 16.82 -35.13
CA MET A 310 27.20 16.34 -36.23
C MET A 310 26.62 16.63 -37.60
N PRO A 311 27.49 16.84 -38.62
CA PRO A 311 27.06 17.08 -40.02
C PRO A 311 26.60 15.80 -40.73
N VAL A 312 26.55 14.70 -40.05
CA VAL A 312 26.13 13.40 -40.56
C VAL A 312 24.89 12.89 -39.79
N PRO A 313 23.99 12.14 -40.43
CA PRO A 313 22.88 11.54 -39.75
C PRO A 313 23.34 10.48 -38.76
N CYS A 314 22.58 10.31 -37.71
CA CYS A 314 22.83 9.23 -36.72
C CYS A 314 21.54 8.58 -36.26
N THR A 315 21.66 7.39 -35.68
CA THR A 315 20.63 6.70 -34.92
C THR A 315 21.13 6.52 -33.50
N ALA A 316 20.37 7.10 -32.54
CA ALA A 316 20.62 6.91 -31.11
C ALA A 316 19.59 5.92 -30.56
N VAL A 317 20.05 4.93 -29.84
CA VAL A 317 19.23 3.93 -29.13
C VAL A 317 19.54 4.02 -27.64
N LEU A 318 18.52 4.34 -26.85
CA LEU A 318 18.59 4.34 -25.39
C LEU A 318 17.91 3.08 -24.88
N THR A 319 18.59 2.36 -24.02
CA THR A 319 18.09 1.11 -23.45
C THR A 319 18.22 1.14 -21.95
N TRP A 320 17.08 0.99 -21.23
CA TRP A 320 17.05 0.74 -19.80
C TRP A 320 16.91 -0.75 -19.57
N ALA A 321 18.02 -1.42 -19.27
CA ALA A 321 18.06 -2.89 -19.17
C ALA A 321 17.21 -3.43 -18.00
N ASP A 322 17.12 -2.66 -16.92
CA ASP A 322 16.46 -3.07 -15.68
C ASP A 322 14.96 -2.69 -15.65
N LEU A 323 14.50 -1.90 -16.62
CA LEU A 323 13.09 -1.62 -16.85
C LEU A 323 12.53 -2.58 -17.89
N ARG A 324 11.68 -3.51 -17.43
CA ARG A 324 11.11 -4.54 -18.29
C ARG A 324 9.59 -4.47 -18.34
N ASN A 325 9.04 -4.62 -19.53
CA ASN A 325 7.60 -4.76 -19.71
C ASN A 325 7.11 -6.16 -19.30
N GLN A 326 5.82 -6.39 -19.31
CA GLN A 326 5.22 -7.70 -18.97
C GLN A 326 5.71 -8.87 -19.84
N ALA A 327 6.25 -8.60 -21.03
CA ALA A 327 6.85 -9.62 -21.90
C ALA A 327 8.36 -9.84 -21.60
N GLY A 328 8.91 -9.18 -20.58
CA GLY A 328 10.31 -9.26 -20.19
C GLY A 328 11.26 -8.46 -21.09
N GLN A 329 10.74 -7.61 -21.98
CA GLN A 329 11.54 -6.80 -22.88
C GLN A 329 11.94 -5.49 -22.20
N PRO A 330 13.21 -5.02 -22.38
CA PRO A 330 13.65 -3.76 -21.81
C PRO A 330 12.92 -2.57 -22.43
N LEU A 331 12.92 -1.46 -21.72
CA LEU A 331 12.50 -0.16 -22.28
C LEU A 331 13.55 0.33 -23.25
N VAL A 332 13.15 0.58 -24.48
CA VAL A 332 14.04 1.03 -25.56
C VAL A 332 13.40 2.20 -26.30
N GLU A 333 14.16 3.30 -26.41
CA GLU A 333 13.80 4.47 -27.19
C GLU A 333 14.81 4.65 -28.33
N GLN A 334 14.31 4.83 -29.55
CA GLN A 334 15.14 4.99 -30.74
C GLN A 334 14.84 6.30 -31.44
N PHE A 335 15.90 7.04 -31.77
CA PHE A 335 15.86 8.30 -32.50
C PHE A 335 16.65 8.18 -33.79
N SER A 336 16.05 8.53 -34.91
CA SER A 336 16.75 8.73 -36.19
C SER A 336 16.86 10.22 -36.43
N LEU A 337 18.07 10.75 -36.36
CA LEU A 337 18.37 12.18 -36.42
C LEU A 337 19.10 12.49 -37.72
N ALA A 338 18.60 13.47 -38.47
CA ALA A 338 19.35 14.04 -39.56
C ALA A 338 20.58 14.83 -39.05
N ALA A 339 21.47 15.22 -39.93
CA ALA A 339 22.54 16.15 -39.61
C ALA A 339 21.99 17.42 -38.97
N HIS A 340 22.61 17.90 -37.90
CA HIS A 340 22.26 19.12 -37.18
C HIS A 340 20.78 19.19 -36.78
N ALA A 341 20.23 18.05 -36.34
CA ALA A 341 18.82 17.93 -35.96
C ALA A 341 18.65 17.55 -34.52
N ALA A 342 17.53 17.99 -33.94
CA ALA A 342 17.11 17.57 -32.61
C ALA A 342 15.75 16.86 -32.70
N ALA A 343 15.52 15.92 -31.78
CA ALA A 343 14.24 15.27 -31.58
C ALA A 343 13.93 15.20 -30.09
N THR A 344 12.65 15.32 -29.77
CA THR A 344 12.14 15.18 -28.40
C THR A 344 11.07 14.11 -28.39
N HIS A 345 11.14 13.21 -27.41
CA HIS A 345 10.20 12.13 -27.21
C HIS A 345 9.76 12.10 -25.75
N THR A 346 8.53 11.69 -25.49
CA THR A 346 8.06 11.45 -24.12
C THR A 346 8.22 9.96 -23.85
N VAL A 347 9.07 9.64 -22.90
CA VAL A 347 9.27 8.29 -22.40
C VAL A 347 8.22 8.05 -21.32
N ASP A 348 7.40 7.03 -21.48
CA ASP A 348 6.40 6.60 -20.50
C ASP A 348 6.94 5.38 -19.73
N PHE A 349 7.01 5.51 -18.42
CA PHE A 349 7.48 4.46 -17.54
C PHE A 349 6.37 3.55 -17.00
N ALA A 350 5.10 3.92 -17.23
CA ALA A 350 3.96 3.19 -16.68
C ALA A 350 3.92 1.73 -17.14
N GLY A 351 3.71 0.81 -16.19
CA GLY A 351 3.58 -0.61 -16.46
C GLY A 351 4.90 -1.37 -16.67
N TYR A 352 6.04 -0.69 -16.57
CA TYR A 352 7.33 -1.35 -16.53
C TYR A 352 7.66 -1.83 -15.12
N THR A 353 8.43 -2.90 -15.03
CA THR A 353 8.97 -3.43 -13.78
C THR A 353 10.46 -3.14 -13.73
N LEU A 354 10.89 -2.48 -12.67
CA LEU A 354 12.29 -2.25 -12.34
C LEU A 354 12.77 -3.41 -11.50
N ALA A 355 13.76 -4.17 -11.96
CA ALA A 355 14.36 -5.30 -11.24
C ALA A 355 15.74 -5.66 -11.82
N ASP A 356 16.67 -6.02 -10.94
CA ASP A 356 17.99 -6.54 -11.31
C ASP A 356 18.17 -7.96 -10.77
N GLY A 357 17.41 -8.92 -11.35
CA GLY A 357 17.55 -10.34 -11.05
C GLY A 357 17.46 -10.74 -9.58
N GLY A 358 16.89 -9.90 -8.72
CA GLY A 358 16.76 -10.08 -7.26
C GLY A 358 17.84 -9.38 -6.44
N ALA A 359 18.75 -8.64 -7.07
CA ALA A 359 19.65 -7.73 -6.39
C ALA A 359 18.93 -6.41 -6.03
N SER A 360 19.48 -5.67 -5.08
CA SER A 360 18.96 -4.34 -4.73
C SER A 360 19.27 -3.35 -5.86
N VAL A 361 18.23 -2.71 -6.38
CA VAL A 361 18.34 -1.66 -7.39
C VAL A 361 18.51 -0.32 -6.72
N THR A 362 19.60 0.38 -7.04
CA THR A 362 19.93 1.69 -6.45
C THR A 362 19.91 2.84 -7.44
N SER A 363 19.82 2.53 -8.74
CA SER A 363 19.83 3.51 -9.82
C SER A 363 18.95 3.07 -10.98
N LEU A 364 18.54 4.04 -11.78
CA LEU A 364 17.91 3.85 -13.06
C LEU A 364 18.96 4.10 -14.15
N ASP A 365 19.53 3.02 -14.69
CA ASP A 365 20.63 3.10 -15.62
C ASP A 365 20.17 2.90 -17.06
N ALA A 366 20.69 3.75 -17.97
CA ALA A 366 20.45 3.65 -19.40
C ALA A 366 21.77 3.58 -20.18
N THR A 367 21.82 2.68 -21.15
CA THR A 367 22.88 2.63 -22.15
C THR A 367 22.43 3.40 -23.38
N VAL A 368 23.29 4.31 -23.88
CA VAL A 368 23.07 5.06 -25.09
C VAL A 368 24.05 4.56 -26.13
N SER A 369 23.55 3.92 -27.17
CA SER A 369 24.32 3.47 -28.34
C SER A 369 24.00 4.34 -29.53
N VAL A 370 25.02 4.95 -30.13
CA VAL A 370 24.90 5.82 -31.29
C VAL A 370 25.63 5.20 -32.47
N THR A 371 24.96 5.14 -33.60
CA THR A 371 25.51 4.68 -34.88
C THR A 371 25.25 5.72 -35.97
N SER A 372 26.26 6.00 -36.77
CA SER A 372 26.15 6.83 -37.96
C SER A 372 26.61 6.05 -39.20
N PRO A 373 25.86 6.06 -40.28
CA PRO A 373 26.33 5.50 -41.56
C PRO A 373 27.43 6.33 -42.21
N GLY A 374 27.81 7.48 -41.61
CA GLY A 374 28.73 8.44 -42.15
C GLY A 374 28.10 9.34 -43.25
N SER A 375 28.95 9.95 -44.06
CA SER A 375 28.55 10.94 -45.08
C SER A 375 28.20 10.34 -46.43
N SER A 376 28.14 9.00 -46.57
CA SER A 376 27.79 8.32 -47.81
C SER A 376 28.63 8.73 -49.03
N GLY A 377 29.90 9.07 -48.83
CA GLY A 377 30.84 9.49 -49.88
C GLY A 377 30.82 10.98 -50.21
N ALA A 378 29.97 11.77 -49.59
CA ALA A 378 30.03 13.24 -49.67
C ALA A 378 31.00 13.79 -48.62
N ALA A 379 31.80 14.79 -49.01
CA ALA A 379 32.59 15.49 -48.01
C ALA A 379 31.70 16.41 -47.17
N VAL A 380 31.86 16.34 -45.87
CA VAL A 380 31.18 17.17 -44.87
C VAL A 380 32.19 17.84 -43.96
N THR A 381 31.89 19.03 -43.46
CA THR A 381 32.74 19.70 -42.47
C THR A 381 32.32 19.27 -41.07
N MET A 382 33.28 18.76 -40.30
CA MET A 382 33.15 18.41 -38.91
C MET A 382 34.02 19.28 -38.06
N ASP A 383 33.52 19.72 -36.92
CA ASP A 383 34.23 20.48 -35.91
C ASP A 383 34.43 19.63 -34.62
N SER A 384 35.47 19.93 -33.86
CA SER A 384 35.77 19.24 -32.60
C SER A 384 34.65 19.42 -31.56
N GLY A 385 33.81 20.44 -31.71
CA GLY A 385 32.63 20.69 -30.88
C GLY A 385 31.38 19.92 -31.31
N ASP A 386 31.40 19.32 -32.50
CA ASP A 386 30.27 18.53 -32.99
C ASP A 386 30.12 17.26 -32.12
N GLY A 387 28.89 16.82 -31.92
CA GLY A 387 28.64 15.66 -31.08
C GLY A 387 27.18 15.31 -30.94
N LEU A 388 26.90 14.53 -29.97
CA LEU A 388 25.56 14.17 -29.55
C LEU A 388 25.32 14.62 -28.11
N SER A 389 24.19 15.25 -27.87
CA SER A 389 23.72 15.51 -26.52
C SER A 389 22.35 14.86 -26.28
N ALA A 390 22.11 14.36 -25.07
CA ALA A 390 20.84 13.85 -24.64
C ALA A 390 20.47 14.43 -23.27
N THR A 391 19.24 14.83 -23.10
CA THR A 391 18.71 15.34 -21.83
C THR A 391 17.43 14.62 -21.51
N LEU A 392 17.39 13.95 -20.35
CA LEU A 392 16.19 13.42 -19.72
C LEU A 392 15.68 14.50 -18.76
N GLY A 393 14.46 14.98 -18.96
CA GLY A 393 13.81 15.93 -18.08
C GLY A 393 13.51 15.32 -16.72
N ALA A 394 13.32 16.17 -15.71
CA ALA A 394 12.88 15.70 -14.39
C ALA A 394 11.51 15.00 -14.50
N ALA A 395 11.32 13.95 -13.72
CA ALA A 395 10.09 13.18 -13.66
C ALA A 395 9.78 12.78 -12.23
N THR A 396 8.50 12.80 -11.86
CA THR A 396 8.01 12.11 -10.66
C THR A 396 7.43 10.78 -11.11
N ILE A 397 7.96 9.71 -10.58
CA ILE A 397 7.51 8.34 -10.83
C ILE A 397 6.72 7.88 -9.60
N THR A 398 5.52 7.31 -9.82
CA THR A 398 4.77 6.64 -8.77
C THR A 398 4.84 5.13 -9.00
N PHE A 399 4.99 4.39 -7.94
CA PHE A 399 5.04 2.93 -8.03
C PHE A 399 3.67 2.33 -7.73
N ALA A 400 3.26 1.34 -8.53
CA ALA A 400 2.08 0.53 -8.28
C ALA A 400 2.34 -0.50 -7.17
N SER A 401 3.60 -0.97 -7.06
CA SER A 401 4.07 -1.79 -5.96
C SER A 401 5.59 -1.70 -5.84
N VAL A 402 6.07 -1.86 -4.62
CA VAL A 402 7.50 -1.95 -4.31
C VAL A 402 7.74 -3.18 -3.46
N THR A 403 8.70 -3.98 -3.86
CA THR A 403 9.20 -5.15 -3.12
C THR A 403 10.65 -4.90 -2.72
N GLY A 404 10.94 -5.10 -1.45
CA GLY A 404 12.28 -4.84 -0.92
C GLY A 404 12.26 -4.67 0.59
N VAL A 405 13.29 -4.03 1.13
CA VAL A 405 13.33 -3.62 2.53
C VAL A 405 12.47 -2.37 2.68
N ILE A 406 11.39 -2.50 3.47
CA ILE A 406 10.41 -1.42 3.66
C ILE A 406 10.65 -0.76 5.02
N PRO A 407 10.73 0.57 5.09
CA PRO A 407 10.82 1.28 6.36
C PRO A 407 9.59 1.04 7.24
N GLU A 408 9.74 1.32 8.52
CA GLU A 408 8.64 1.19 9.47
C GLU A 408 7.51 2.17 9.16
N ALA A 409 6.30 1.63 9.06
CA ALA A 409 5.05 2.41 8.93
C ALA A 409 4.17 2.11 10.15
N VAL A 410 3.80 3.16 10.88
CA VAL A 410 2.93 3.08 12.05
C VAL A 410 1.62 3.79 11.76
N VAL A 411 0.52 3.08 11.92
CA VAL A 411 -0.82 3.65 11.83
C VAL A 411 -1.52 3.54 13.17
N VAL A 412 -1.93 4.67 13.70
CA VAL A 412 -2.73 4.77 14.93
C VAL A 412 -4.20 4.65 14.56
N MET A 413 -4.91 3.77 15.25
CA MET A 413 -6.36 3.61 15.08
C MET A 413 -7.11 4.80 15.66
N ASP A 414 -8.12 5.25 14.95
CA ASP A 414 -9.14 6.10 15.55
C ASP A 414 -9.97 5.25 16.55
N PRO A 415 -10.22 5.74 17.77
CA PRO A 415 -10.96 4.95 18.75
C PRO A 415 -12.37 4.60 18.27
N THR A 416 -12.62 3.29 18.06
CA THR A 416 -13.98 2.78 17.79
C THR A 416 -14.70 2.54 19.11
N VAL A 417 -15.96 2.96 19.20
CA VAL A 417 -16.72 2.92 20.46
C VAL A 417 -18.01 2.14 20.26
N GLU A 418 -18.12 1.04 20.98
CA GLU A 418 -19.35 0.27 21.09
C GLU A 418 -20.04 0.54 22.42
N ASN A 419 -21.33 0.86 22.37
CA ASN A 419 -22.16 1.05 23.57
C ASN A 419 -22.99 -0.22 23.81
N ILE A 420 -22.90 -0.75 25.01
CA ILE A 420 -23.56 -1.97 25.41
C ILE A 420 -24.57 -1.61 26.52
N ASN A 421 -25.85 -1.84 26.26
CA ASN A 421 -26.87 -1.65 27.28
C ASN A 421 -27.05 -2.96 28.05
N LEU A 422 -26.28 -3.15 29.11
CA LEU A 422 -26.37 -4.36 29.92
C LEU A 422 -27.63 -4.32 30.78
N PRO A 423 -28.47 -5.39 30.81
CA PRO A 423 -29.62 -5.47 31.67
C PRO A 423 -29.22 -5.40 33.14
N ALA A 424 -30.05 -4.74 33.95
CA ALA A 424 -29.80 -4.61 35.39
C ALA A 424 -29.81 -5.99 36.10
N GLU A 425 -30.43 -6.97 35.50
CA GLU A 425 -30.55 -8.37 35.94
C GLU A 425 -29.18 -9.09 35.96
N LEU A 426 -28.20 -8.58 35.17
CA LEU A 426 -26.82 -9.10 35.19
C LEU A 426 -26.03 -8.68 36.43
N ASN A 427 -26.54 -7.72 37.24
CA ASN A 427 -25.90 -7.35 38.48
C ASN A 427 -25.91 -8.53 39.46
N GLY A 428 -24.72 -8.87 39.96
CA GLY A 428 -24.56 -10.02 40.85
C GLY A 428 -24.27 -11.34 40.13
N LEU A 429 -24.15 -11.32 38.79
CA LEU A 429 -23.65 -12.43 38.00
C LEU A 429 -22.19 -12.18 37.61
N SER A 430 -21.38 -13.23 37.62
CA SER A 430 -19.97 -13.19 37.19
C SER A 430 -19.71 -14.28 36.17
N LEU A 431 -19.27 -13.90 35.00
CA LEU A 431 -18.86 -14.83 33.95
C LEU A 431 -17.61 -15.61 34.37
N THR A 432 -17.51 -16.85 33.96
CA THR A 432 -16.37 -17.74 34.26
C THR A 432 -15.50 -17.98 33.04
N ALA A 433 -16.02 -17.78 31.83
CA ALA A 433 -15.32 -17.94 30.56
C ALA A 433 -15.71 -16.85 29.59
N ALA A 434 -14.78 -16.47 28.74
CA ALA A 434 -14.98 -15.54 27.63
C ALA A 434 -13.88 -15.72 26.59
N THR A 435 -14.19 -15.38 25.35
CA THR A 435 -13.24 -15.37 24.24
C THR A 435 -13.36 -14.05 23.51
N LEU A 436 -12.24 -13.38 23.30
CA LEU A 436 -12.12 -12.28 22.36
C LEU A 436 -11.38 -12.80 21.15
N THR A 437 -12.02 -12.76 20.01
CA THR A 437 -11.39 -13.00 18.71
C THR A 437 -11.20 -11.67 18.00
N LEU A 438 -9.97 -11.38 17.65
CA LEU A 438 -9.60 -10.22 16.86
C LEU A 438 -8.98 -10.71 15.56
N GLU A 439 -9.54 -10.27 14.46
CA GLU A 439 -9.08 -10.58 13.12
C GLU A 439 -8.48 -9.33 12.49
N LEU A 440 -7.25 -9.43 12.05
CA LEU A 440 -6.57 -8.40 11.29
C LEU A 440 -6.29 -8.92 9.89
N GLU A 441 -6.95 -8.34 8.91
CA GLU A 441 -6.69 -8.60 7.49
C GLU A 441 -5.82 -7.49 6.91
N THR A 442 -4.65 -7.85 6.35
CA THR A 442 -3.75 -6.88 5.72
C THR A 442 -3.46 -7.25 4.27
N ALA A 443 -3.49 -6.26 3.37
CA ALA A 443 -3.10 -6.43 1.97
C ALA A 443 -1.57 -6.38 1.78
N ALA A 444 -0.84 -5.81 2.74
CA ALA A 444 0.62 -5.73 2.70
C ALA A 444 1.25 -7.06 3.13
N SER A 445 2.19 -7.55 2.33
CA SER A 445 2.97 -8.76 2.67
C SER A 445 4.23 -8.36 3.44
N LEU A 446 4.03 -7.81 4.65
CA LEU A 446 5.10 -7.33 5.53
C LEU A 446 4.95 -7.89 6.94
N PRO A 447 6.06 -8.22 7.62
CA PRO A 447 6.01 -8.45 9.04
C PRO A 447 5.61 -7.18 9.78
N GLY A 448 4.95 -7.35 10.93
CA GLY A 448 4.52 -6.21 11.73
C GLY A 448 4.15 -6.63 13.14
N THR A 449 3.62 -5.68 13.89
CA THR A 449 3.11 -5.88 15.24
C THR A 449 1.80 -5.13 15.42
N VAL A 450 0.91 -5.73 16.20
CA VAL A 450 -0.31 -5.11 16.69
C VAL A 450 -0.10 -4.76 18.16
N ASP A 451 -0.40 -3.54 18.54
CA ASP A 451 -0.41 -3.07 19.92
C ASP A 451 -1.73 -2.31 20.17
N LEU A 452 -2.72 -3.07 20.62
CA LEU A 452 -4.07 -2.58 20.82
C LEU A 452 -4.46 -2.66 22.28
N THR A 453 -5.43 -1.86 22.68
CA THR A 453 -6.05 -1.87 23.99
C THR A 453 -7.57 -1.84 23.81
N LEU A 454 -8.23 -2.82 24.38
CA LEU A 454 -9.67 -2.82 24.56
C LEU A 454 -9.98 -2.20 25.91
N ARG A 455 -10.64 -1.05 25.93
CA ARG A 455 -11.01 -0.29 27.13
C ARG A 455 -12.47 -0.41 27.41
N GLY A 456 -12.83 -0.96 28.57
CA GLY A 456 -14.19 -1.03 29.07
C GLY A 456 -14.47 0.00 30.16
N VAL A 457 -15.60 0.67 30.08
CA VAL A 457 -16.06 1.64 31.08
C VAL A 457 -17.42 1.22 31.57
N SER A 458 -17.55 0.93 32.88
CA SER A 458 -18.82 0.55 33.50
C SER A 458 -19.73 1.75 33.77
N ALA A 459 -21.00 1.52 34.12
CA ALA A 459 -21.96 2.52 34.56
C ALA A 459 -21.45 3.39 35.72
N SER A 460 -20.66 2.82 36.61
CA SER A 460 -20.04 3.55 37.74
C SER A 460 -18.83 4.39 37.34
N GLY A 461 -18.39 4.34 36.07
CA GLY A 461 -17.20 4.99 35.55
C GLY A 461 -15.89 4.25 35.85
N HIS A 462 -15.95 3.02 36.34
CA HIS A 462 -14.74 2.20 36.52
C HIS A 462 -14.20 1.76 35.17
N VAL A 463 -12.89 1.93 34.95
CA VAL A 463 -12.19 1.61 33.70
C VAL A 463 -11.39 0.34 33.88
N GLN A 464 -11.56 -0.59 32.95
CA GLN A 464 -10.76 -1.80 32.82
C GLN A 464 -10.16 -1.86 31.42
N ASP A 465 -8.85 -2.03 31.34
CA ASP A 465 -8.10 -2.16 30.08
C ASP A 465 -7.66 -3.61 29.88
N LEU A 466 -7.78 -4.08 28.62
CA LEU A 466 -7.22 -5.35 28.16
C LEU A 466 -6.23 -5.05 27.03
N SER A 467 -4.94 -5.29 27.30
CA SER A 467 -3.88 -5.06 26.31
C SER A 467 -3.69 -6.27 25.41
N ILE A 468 -3.50 -6.03 24.14
CA ILE A 468 -3.34 -7.00 23.06
C ILE A 468 -2.06 -6.63 22.31
N ALA A 469 -1.01 -7.44 22.46
CA ALA A 469 0.26 -7.27 21.78
C ALA A 469 0.63 -8.56 21.05
N GLN A 470 0.71 -8.52 19.73
CA GLN A 470 0.94 -9.70 18.90
C GLN A 470 1.76 -9.36 17.66
N ALA A 471 2.65 -10.27 17.24
CA ALA A 471 3.28 -10.20 15.95
C ALA A 471 2.30 -10.64 14.85
N LEU A 472 2.31 -9.92 13.72
CA LEU A 472 1.52 -10.26 12.55
C LEU A 472 2.10 -11.47 11.83
N SER A 473 1.25 -12.28 11.21
CA SER A 473 1.68 -13.41 10.39
C SER A 473 2.54 -12.93 9.22
N GLN A 474 3.67 -13.58 9.01
CA GLN A 474 4.61 -13.28 7.92
C GLN A 474 4.42 -14.18 6.69
N ASP A 475 3.45 -15.12 6.73
CA ASP A 475 3.24 -16.03 5.61
C ASP A 475 2.75 -15.28 4.37
N PRO A 476 3.50 -15.27 3.26
CA PRO A 476 3.01 -14.74 2.00
C PRO A 476 1.75 -15.51 1.58
N GLY A 477 0.60 -14.81 1.60
CA GLY A 477 -0.68 -15.40 1.25
C GLY A 477 -1.62 -15.66 2.43
N LYS A 478 -1.20 -15.45 3.70
CA LYS A 478 -2.08 -15.28 4.84
C LYS A 478 -2.25 -13.79 5.13
N ALA A 479 -3.22 -13.19 4.46
CA ALA A 479 -3.62 -11.80 4.74
C ALA A 479 -4.27 -11.66 6.13
N LEU A 480 -4.68 -12.77 6.78
CA LEU A 480 -5.44 -12.78 8.02
C LEU A 480 -4.56 -13.23 9.19
N THR A 481 -4.44 -12.37 10.20
CA THR A 481 -3.91 -12.70 11.53
C THR A 481 -5.08 -12.76 12.50
N GLU A 482 -5.31 -13.94 13.07
CA GLU A 482 -6.31 -14.16 14.10
C GLU A 482 -5.63 -14.15 15.48
N ILE A 483 -6.16 -13.37 16.42
CA ILE A 483 -5.71 -13.26 17.79
C ILE A 483 -6.86 -13.72 18.68
N VAL A 484 -6.70 -14.83 19.38
CA VAL A 484 -7.71 -15.36 20.28
C VAL A 484 -7.22 -15.21 21.72
N LEU A 485 -7.97 -14.44 22.50
CA LEU A 485 -7.75 -14.23 23.92
C LEU A 485 -8.90 -14.87 24.71
N ASP A 486 -8.56 -15.75 25.62
CA ASP A 486 -9.52 -16.45 26.47
C ASP A 486 -9.17 -16.30 27.97
N GLN A 487 -9.91 -16.97 28.83
CA GLN A 487 -9.69 -17.00 30.28
C GLN A 487 -8.34 -17.59 30.71
N ASN A 488 -7.65 -18.32 29.82
CA ASN A 488 -6.40 -19.01 30.17
C ASN A 488 -5.18 -18.16 29.82
N ASN A 489 -5.32 -17.27 28.82
CA ASN A 489 -4.20 -16.47 28.27
C ASN A 489 -4.36 -14.96 28.44
N SER A 490 -5.51 -14.49 28.98
CA SER A 490 -5.79 -13.07 29.10
C SER A 490 -6.68 -12.72 30.30
N GLY A 491 -6.90 -11.41 30.51
CA GLY A 491 -7.81 -10.87 31.51
C GLY A 491 -9.23 -10.62 30.98
N ILE A 492 -9.66 -11.25 29.87
CA ILE A 492 -10.96 -10.98 29.22
C ILE A 492 -12.15 -11.21 30.16
N VAL A 493 -12.11 -12.22 31.02
CA VAL A 493 -13.17 -12.48 31.99
C VAL A 493 -13.27 -11.36 33.02
N ALA A 494 -12.14 -10.88 33.54
CA ALA A 494 -12.13 -9.75 34.47
C ALA A 494 -12.60 -8.46 33.79
N PHE A 495 -12.28 -8.29 32.51
CA PHE A 495 -12.73 -7.18 31.68
C PHE A 495 -14.26 -7.15 31.55
N LEU A 496 -14.88 -8.28 31.22
CA LEU A 496 -16.34 -8.38 31.09
C LEU A 496 -17.06 -8.30 32.45
N ASN A 497 -16.48 -8.87 33.50
CA ASN A 497 -17.04 -8.78 34.84
C ASN A 497 -17.00 -7.38 35.46
N ASN A 498 -16.32 -6.42 34.79
CA ASN A 498 -16.47 -5.01 35.10
C ASN A 498 -17.82 -4.44 34.58
N LEU A 499 -18.62 -5.23 33.88
CA LEU A 499 -19.88 -4.86 33.24
C LEU A 499 -19.74 -3.55 32.43
N PRO A 500 -18.94 -3.54 31.36
CA PRO A 500 -18.72 -2.34 30.59
C PRO A 500 -19.98 -1.92 29.83
N GLU A 501 -20.46 -0.70 30.04
CA GLU A 501 -21.50 -0.07 29.19
C GLU A 501 -20.93 0.48 27.89
N ARG A 502 -19.62 0.67 27.86
CA ARG A 502 -18.92 1.18 26.70
C ARG A 502 -17.59 0.46 26.53
N ILE A 503 -17.38 -0.09 25.35
CA ILE A 503 -16.12 -0.70 24.94
C ILE A 503 -15.48 0.17 23.86
N THR A 504 -14.20 0.45 23.99
CA THR A 504 -13.43 1.23 23.03
C THR A 504 -12.19 0.45 22.63
N LEU A 505 -12.02 0.20 21.33
CA LEU A 505 -10.79 -0.32 20.77
C LEU A 505 -9.90 0.85 20.34
N LEU A 506 -8.65 0.84 20.76
CA LEU A 506 -7.66 1.87 20.44
C LEU A 506 -6.26 1.25 20.38
N GLY A 507 -5.34 1.89 19.68
CA GLY A 507 -3.96 1.43 19.59
C GLY A 507 -3.32 1.72 18.24
N GLN A 508 -2.40 0.87 17.84
CA GLN A 508 -1.65 1.05 16.61
C GLN A 508 -1.26 -0.29 15.96
N VAL A 509 -1.09 -0.24 14.66
CA VAL A 509 -0.50 -1.32 13.87
C VAL A 509 0.79 -0.81 13.24
N THR A 510 1.86 -1.56 13.42
CA THR A 510 3.17 -1.26 12.85
C THR A 510 3.51 -2.30 11.80
N LEU A 511 3.88 -1.86 10.60
CA LEU A 511 4.35 -2.73 9.52
C LEU A 511 5.77 -2.37 9.10
N GLY A 512 6.57 -3.33 8.69
CA GLY A 512 7.93 -3.13 8.20
C GLY A 512 8.95 -2.82 9.30
N GLY A 513 10.02 -2.09 8.95
CA GLY A 513 11.13 -1.77 9.84
C GLY A 513 12.09 -2.93 10.08
N ASN A 514 13.21 -2.67 10.79
CA ASN A 514 14.22 -3.67 11.18
C ASN A 514 14.75 -4.55 10.04
N GLY A 515 14.81 -4.01 8.80
CA GLY A 515 15.23 -4.77 7.64
C GLY A 515 14.16 -5.74 7.10
N ALA A 516 12.90 -5.52 7.43
CA ALA A 516 11.79 -6.33 6.94
C ALA A 516 11.65 -6.25 5.42
N VAL A 517 11.66 -7.40 4.77
CA VAL A 517 11.47 -7.53 3.32
C VAL A 517 10.03 -7.89 3.03
N GLY A 518 9.41 -7.17 2.11
CA GLY A 518 8.05 -7.46 1.70
C GLY A 518 7.60 -6.60 0.52
N THR A 519 6.34 -6.71 0.18
CA THR A 519 5.72 -5.96 -0.92
C THR A 519 4.65 -5.02 -0.37
N VAL A 520 4.71 -3.76 -0.80
CA VAL A 520 3.73 -2.72 -0.46
C VAL A 520 3.16 -2.05 -1.69
N ARG A 521 1.95 -1.54 -1.57
CA ARG A 521 1.22 -0.77 -2.57
C ARG A 521 0.71 0.55 -1.97
N PRO A 522 0.47 1.58 -2.79
CA PRO A 522 0.10 2.92 -2.29
C PRO A 522 -1.15 2.99 -1.41
N ASN A 523 -2.05 2.03 -1.57
CA ASN A 523 -3.34 2.02 -0.86
C ASN A 523 -3.51 0.74 -0.03
N ASP A 524 -2.42 0.14 0.40
CA ASP A 524 -2.52 -1.02 1.27
C ASP A 524 -3.23 -0.64 2.57
N LYS A 525 -4.12 -1.53 2.99
CA LYS A 525 -4.98 -1.33 4.15
C LYS A 525 -4.86 -2.51 5.08
N ALA A 526 -5.12 -2.26 6.35
CA ALA A 526 -5.45 -3.29 7.30
C ALA A 526 -6.89 -3.08 7.77
N VAL A 527 -7.65 -4.15 7.85
CA VAL A 527 -9.00 -4.15 8.42
C VAL A 527 -8.94 -4.91 9.73
N VAL A 528 -9.40 -4.27 10.77
CA VAL A 528 -9.47 -4.84 12.11
C VAL A 528 -10.93 -5.11 12.43
N THR A 529 -11.25 -6.35 12.74
CA THR A 529 -12.54 -6.75 13.28
C THR A 529 -12.34 -7.45 14.61
N TRP A 530 -13.30 -7.32 15.50
CA TRP A 530 -13.21 -8.02 16.77
C TRP A 530 -14.59 -8.50 17.22
N ARG A 531 -14.58 -9.62 17.92
CA ARG A 531 -15.77 -10.25 18.49
C ARG A 531 -15.47 -10.75 19.89
N ILE A 532 -16.36 -10.45 20.80
CA ILE A 532 -16.35 -11.04 22.13
C ILE A 532 -17.50 -12.05 22.22
N GLU A 533 -17.19 -13.25 22.67
CA GLU A 533 -18.17 -14.28 22.96
C GLU A 533 -17.93 -14.81 24.38
N ALA A 534 -18.99 -14.86 25.17
CA ALA A 534 -18.93 -15.45 26.49
C ALA A 534 -20.15 -16.34 26.73
N PRO A 535 -19.97 -17.64 26.98
CA PRO A 535 -21.08 -18.47 27.40
C PRO A 535 -21.63 -17.91 28.72
N VAL A 536 -22.95 -17.84 28.84
CA VAL A 536 -23.62 -17.45 30.10
C VAL A 536 -23.49 -18.60 31.10
N GLU A 537 -22.26 -18.81 31.55
CA GLU A 537 -21.90 -19.65 32.69
C GLU A 537 -21.51 -18.72 33.82
N VAL A 538 -22.40 -18.59 34.80
CA VAL A 538 -22.34 -17.50 35.78
C VAL A 538 -22.24 -18.02 37.21
N VAL A 539 -21.52 -17.29 38.03
CA VAL A 539 -21.56 -17.42 39.47
C VAL A 539 -22.55 -16.38 39.98
N ILE A 540 -23.59 -16.81 40.70
CA ILE A 540 -24.64 -15.97 41.23
C ILE A 540 -24.27 -15.48 42.63
N ASP A 541 -24.36 -14.18 42.86
CA ASP A 541 -24.17 -13.56 44.19
C ASP A 541 -25.34 -12.64 44.55
N GLY A 542 -26.55 -13.23 44.50
CA GLY A 542 -27.79 -12.56 44.87
C GLY A 542 -28.41 -11.73 43.73
N ALA A 543 -29.04 -12.41 42.78
CA ALA A 543 -29.82 -11.79 41.71
C ALA A 543 -31.32 -11.95 41.96
N SER A 544 -32.17 -11.16 41.27
CA SER A 544 -33.63 -11.35 41.25
C SER A 544 -34.15 -11.44 39.82
N LEU A 545 -35.19 -12.25 39.66
CA LEU A 545 -35.97 -12.36 38.40
C LEU A 545 -37.41 -11.98 38.76
N ASP A 546 -37.93 -10.95 38.18
CA ASP A 546 -39.26 -10.42 38.46
C ASP A 546 -40.14 -10.57 37.27
N SER A 547 -41.41 -11.02 37.45
CA SER A 547 -42.40 -10.96 36.37
C SER A 547 -42.98 -9.59 36.22
N ASP A 548 -43.53 -9.31 35.06
CA ASP A 548 -44.39 -8.14 34.88
C ASP A 548 -45.69 -8.24 35.75
N PRO A 549 -46.13 -7.11 36.33
CA PRO A 549 -47.36 -7.11 37.06
C PRO A 549 -48.57 -7.46 36.20
N ARG A 550 -49.38 -8.42 36.64
CA ARG A 550 -50.53 -8.91 35.88
C ARG A 550 -51.85 -8.67 36.62
N LEU A 551 -52.88 -8.18 35.88
CA LEU A 551 -54.19 -7.95 36.43
C LEU A 551 -54.85 -9.34 36.74
N LEU A 552 -55.37 -9.48 37.97
CA LEU A 552 -56.15 -10.62 38.37
C LEU A 552 -57.62 -10.37 38.01
N ASP A 553 -58.15 -11.13 37.03
CA ASP A 553 -59.52 -10.95 36.55
C ASP A 553 -60.49 -11.77 37.41
N ILE A 554 -61.12 -11.11 38.38
CA ILE A 554 -62.16 -11.72 39.24
C ILE A 554 -63.48 -11.04 38.89
N ASP A 555 -64.52 -11.90 38.64
CA ASP A 555 -65.84 -11.41 38.32
C ASP A 555 -66.38 -10.48 39.41
N THR A 556 -66.95 -9.33 39.04
CA THR A 556 -67.42 -8.29 39.99
C THR A 556 -68.52 -8.79 40.94
N GLY A 557 -69.36 -9.73 40.50
CA GLY A 557 -70.36 -10.35 41.35
C GLY A 557 -69.79 -11.28 42.42
N LEU A 558 -68.63 -11.83 42.15
CA LEU A 558 -67.87 -12.65 43.11
C LEU A 558 -67.06 -11.78 44.08
N GLN A 559 -66.59 -10.63 43.64
CA GLN A 559 -65.79 -9.74 44.52
C GLN A 559 -66.51 -9.33 45.80
N ASP A 560 -67.77 -8.92 45.70
CA ASP A 560 -68.58 -8.53 46.88
C ASP A 560 -68.78 -9.69 47.83
N ASN A 561 -69.08 -10.87 47.30
CA ASN A 561 -69.25 -12.11 48.07
C ASN A 561 -67.96 -12.57 48.75
N ILE A 562 -66.83 -12.54 48.07
CA ILE A 562 -65.52 -12.87 48.66
C ILE A 562 -65.18 -11.87 49.77
N SER A 563 -65.34 -10.55 49.54
CA SER A 563 -65.02 -9.51 50.53
C SER A 563 -65.79 -9.62 51.83
N THR A 564 -67.01 -10.19 51.76
CA THR A 564 -67.93 -10.25 52.94
C THR A 564 -67.97 -11.63 53.60
N HIS A 565 -67.88 -12.69 52.77
CA HIS A 565 -68.22 -14.06 53.24
C HIS A 565 -67.00 -15.02 53.24
N ALA A 566 -65.80 -14.58 52.75
CA ALA A 566 -64.64 -15.46 52.84
C ALA A 566 -64.17 -15.65 54.28
N GLN A 567 -64.06 -16.90 54.73
CA GLN A 567 -63.66 -17.32 56.08
C GLN A 567 -62.20 -17.77 56.14
N GLY A 568 -61.61 -18.09 55.05
CA GLY A 568 -60.24 -18.51 54.90
C GLY A 568 -59.93 -18.82 53.45
N ALA A 569 -58.70 -19.15 53.21
CA ALA A 569 -58.27 -19.62 51.88
C ALA A 569 -57.04 -20.48 51.96
N SER A 570 -56.83 -21.25 50.92
CA SER A 570 -55.62 -22.03 50.71
C SER A 570 -55.03 -21.64 49.35
N ALA A 571 -53.87 -20.95 49.35
CA ALA A 571 -53.13 -20.72 48.11
C ALA A 571 -52.27 -21.93 47.76
N GLN A 572 -52.47 -22.51 46.61
CA GLN A 572 -51.70 -23.62 46.07
C GLN A 572 -50.85 -23.11 44.93
N LEU A 573 -49.55 -23.25 45.02
CA LEU A 573 -48.64 -22.94 43.92
C LEU A 573 -48.05 -24.23 43.34
N GLU A 574 -47.95 -24.33 42.08
CA GLU A 574 -47.14 -25.32 41.37
C GLU A 574 -45.99 -24.56 40.67
N VAL A 575 -44.78 -24.84 41.10
CA VAL A 575 -43.61 -24.17 40.56
C VAL A 575 -42.72 -25.19 39.88
N LEU A 576 -42.45 -24.97 38.59
CA LEU A 576 -41.52 -25.73 37.79
C LEU A 576 -40.25 -24.91 37.66
N ASN A 577 -39.19 -25.34 38.32
CA ASN A 577 -37.87 -24.70 38.21
C ASN A 577 -36.99 -25.50 37.26
N HIS A 578 -36.73 -24.93 36.08
CA HIS A 578 -35.76 -25.44 35.09
C HIS A 578 -34.48 -24.60 35.09
N LEU A 579 -34.23 -23.82 36.15
CA LEU A 579 -32.98 -23.09 36.30
C LEU A 579 -31.93 -23.94 37.03
N PRO A 580 -30.64 -23.78 36.70
CA PRO A 580 -29.56 -24.55 37.34
C PRO A 580 -29.30 -24.12 38.79
N VAL A 581 -30.11 -23.26 39.35
CA VAL A 581 -29.95 -22.69 40.69
C VAL A 581 -31.21 -22.81 41.53
N ALA A 582 -31.05 -22.91 42.85
CA ALA A 582 -32.14 -22.80 43.80
C ALA A 582 -32.63 -21.34 43.87
N LEU A 583 -33.87 -21.12 44.20
CA LEU A 583 -34.44 -19.77 44.31
C LEU A 583 -35.40 -19.64 45.47
N SER A 584 -35.64 -18.43 45.92
CA SER A 584 -36.69 -18.07 46.83
C SER A 584 -37.73 -17.25 46.10
N LEU A 585 -38.99 -17.74 46.11
CA LEU A 585 -40.07 -17.15 45.37
C LEU A 585 -41.11 -16.54 46.28
N VAL A 586 -41.60 -15.36 45.97
CA VAL A 586 -42.76 -14.74 46.58
C VAL A 586 -43.76 -14.29 45.48
N VAL A 587 -45.06 -14.43 45.80
CA VAL A 587 -46.09 -13.85 44.94
C VAL A 587 -46.68 -12.64 45.69
N LEU A 588 -46.55 -11.48 45.09
CA LEU A 588 -47.09 -10.20 45.57
C LEU A 588 -48.48 -10.01 45.00
N VAL A 589 -49.41 -9.56 45.83
CA VAL A 589 -50.78 -9.17 45.41
C VAL A 589 -51.03 -7.76 45.93
N GLY A 590 -51.47 -6.89 45.05
CA GLY A 590 -51.78 -5.47 45.37
C GLY A 590 -52.79 -4.88 44.44
N GLN A 591 -53.06 -3.56 44.53
CA GLN A 591 -53.96 -2.82 43.66
C GLN A 591 -53.25 -1.73 42.82
N ASP A 592 -52.01 -1.41 43.16
CA ASP A 592 -51.21 -0.41 42.50
C ASP A 592 -49.86 -0.99 42.09
N VAL A 593 -49.59 -1.00 40.81
CA VAL A 593 -48.36 -1.51 40.21
C VAL A 593 -47.14 -0.79 40.79
N ASN A 594 -47.24 0.54 41.03
CA ASN A 594 -46.07 1.34 41.47
C ASN A 594 -45.71 1.10 42.95
N THR A 595 -46.61 0.55 43.74
CA THR A 595 -46.35 0.25 45.17
C THR A 595 -46.30 -1.24 45.48
N LEU A 596 -46.46 -2.09 44.48
CA LEU A 596 -46.55 -3.53 44.61
C LEU A 596 -45.32 -4.15 45.29
N ASP A 597 -44.13 -3.68 44.92
CA ASP A 597 -42.85 -4.17 45.46
C ASP A 597 -42.57 -3.65 46.87
N THR A 598 -43.12 -2.49 47.26
CA THR A 598 -42.82 -1.83 48.55
C THR A 598 -43.89 -1.96 49.58
N ALA A 599 -45.17 -2.14 49.17
CA ALA A 599 -46.35 -2.17 50.04
C ALA A 599 -47.42 -3.09 49.42
N PRO A 600 -47.16 -4.38 49.19
CA PRO A 600 -48.17 -5.32 48.72
C PRO A 600 -49.28 -5.50 49.76
N LEU A 601 -50.51 -5.74 49.32
CA LEU A 601 -51.63 -6.07 50.21
C LEU A 601 -51.50 -7.47 50.81
N LEU A 602 -50.96 -8.42 50.02
CA LEU A 602 -50.67 -9.79 50.42
C LEU A 602 -49.38 -10.26 49.82
N THR A 603 -48.60 -10.96 50.59
CA THR A 603 -47.40 -11.69 50.13
C THR A 603 -47.62 -13.19 50.42
N ILE A 604 -47.52 -14.02 49.37
CA ILE A 604 -47.57 -15.48 49.45
C ILE A 604 -46.16 -16.02 49.32
N GLY A 605 -45.66 -16.64 50.38
CA GLY A 605 -44.27 -17.09 50.44
C GLY A 605 -43.56 -16.48 51.68
N PRO A 606 -42.21 -16.48 51.77
CA PRO A 606 -41.27 -17.02 50.77
C PRO A 606 -41.30 -18.54 50.63
N LEU A 607 -41.10 -19.01 49.43
CA LEU A 607 -40.96 -20.41 49.08
C LEU A 607 -39.55 -20.68 48.60
N VAL A 608 -38.83 -21.58 49.28
CA VAL A 608 -37.51 -22.06 48.80
C VAL A 608 -37.72 -23.21 47.85
N ILE A 609 -37.17 -23.10 46.67
CA ILE A 609 -37.26 -24.08 45.61
C ILE A 609 -35.85 -24.55 45.29
N ASP A 610 -35.67 -25.86 45.25
CA ASP A 610 -34.39 -26.46 44.94
C ASP A 610 -34.01 -26.22 43.46
N SER A 611 -32.70 -26.23 43.18
CA SER A 611 -32.17 -26.19 41.79
C SER A 611 -32.67 -27.38 40.99
N ALA A 612 -32.84 -27.20 39.71
CA ALA A 612 -33.06 -28.28 38.77
C ALA A 612 -31.92 -29.29 38.78
N LEU A 613 -32.17 -30.49 38.27
CA LEU A 613 -31.13 -31.52 38.18
C LEU A 613 -30.14 -31.14 37.05
N ILE A 614 -28.87 -31.05 37.41
CA ILE A 614 -27.77 -30.64 36.55
C ILE A 614 -26.93 -31.88 36.21
N ASP A 615 -26.53 -32.02 34.96
CA ASP A 615 -25.48 -32.97 34.57
C ASP A 615 -24.14 -32.48 35.13
N PRO A 616 -23.40 -33.32 35.91
CA PRO A 616 -22.17 -32.88 36.59
C PRO A 616 -21.00 -32.65 35.62
N THR A 617 -21.12 -33.04 34.36
CA THR A 617 -20.05 -32.88 33.35
C THR A 617 -20.27 -31.67 32.47
N THR A 618 -21.52 -31.43 32.08
CA THR A 618 -21.88 -30.35 31.14
C THR A 618 -22.42 -29.12 31.84
N HIS A 619 -22.74 -29.22 33.15
CA HIS A 619 -23.40 -28.18 33.96
C HIS A 619 -24.76 -27.70 33.41
N ILE A 620 -25.38 -28.51 32.55
CA ILE A 620 -26.67 -28.24 31.89
C ILE A 620 -27.80 -28.86 32.66
N VAL A 621 -28.93 -28.19 32.74
CA VAL A 621 -30.15 -28.73 33.34
C VAL A 621 -30.67 -29.90 32.52
N THR A 622 -30.94 -31.03 33.18
CA THR A 622 -31.48 -32.24 32.54
C THR A 622 -32.96 -32.45 32.83
N GLN A 623 -33.45 -31.94 33.96
CA GLN A 623 -34.84 -32.09 34.37
C GLN A 623 -35.22 -30.99 35.37
N ALA A 624 -36.44 -30.41 35.14
CA ALA A 624 -37.03 -29.43 36.02
C ALA A 624 -37.41 -30.08 37.38
N VAL A 625 -37.25 -29.29 38.44
CA VAL A 625 -37.78 -29.62 39.77
C VAL A 625 -39.20 -29.05 39.89
N VAL A 626 -40.13 -29.86 40.40
CA VAL A 626 -41.52 -29.44 40.59
C VAL A 626 -41.80 -29.35 42.10
N SER A 627 -42.19 -28.17 42.56
CA SER A 627 -42.60 -27.89 43.92
C SER A 627 -44.12 -27.54 43.94
N ARG A 628 -44.85 -28.13 44.91
CA ARG A 628 -46.31 -27.89 45.09
C ARG A 628 -46.64 -27.48 46.52
N PRO A 629 -46.20 -26.32 46.97
CA PRO A 629 -46.51 -25.80 48.30
C PRO A 629 -47.96 -25.34 48.40
N THR A 630 -48.45 -25.39 49.63
CA THR A 630 -49.79 -24.88 49.99
C THR A 630 -49.63 -23.91 51.16
N PHE A 631 -50.20 -22.74 51.04
CA PHE A 631 -50.20 -21.66 52.05
C PHE A 631 -51.62 -21.43 52.58
N ALA A 632 -51.81 -21.61 53.88
CA ALA A 632 -53.06 -21.27 54.52
C ALA A 632 -53.15 -19.73 54.68
N LEU A 633 -54.23 -19.16 54.23
CA LEU A 633 -54.57 -17.75 54.36
C LEU A 633 -55.67 -17.55 55.34
N THR A 634 -55.53 -16.57 56.20
CA THR A 634 -56.53 -16.13 57.17
C THR A 634 -57.75 -15.51 56.46
N ALA A 635 -58.87 -15.40 57.13
CA ALA A 635 -60.09 -14.76 56.63
C ALA A 635 -59.83 -13.35 56.08
N ALA A 636 -59.03 -12.52 56.82
CA ALA A 636 -58.66 -11.19 56.36
C ALA A 636 -57.80 -11.15 55.08
N GLN A 637 -56.96 -12.17 54.89
CA GLN A 637 -56.12 -12.29 53.68
C GLN A 637 -56.99 -12.84 52.52
N ALA A 638 -57.91 -13.77 52.77
CA ALA A 638 -58.84 -14.29 51.78
C ALA A 638 -59.77 -13.18 51.22
N GLN A 639 -60.22 -12.28 52.08
CA GLN A 639 -61.05 -11.13 51.71
C GLN A 639 -60.38 -10.13 50.80
N ILE A 640 -59.02 -10.10 50.73
CA ILE A 640 -58.27 -9.29 49.78
C ILE A 640 -58.67 -9.59 48.34
N PHE A 641 -58.93 -10.87 48.03
CA PHE A 641 -59.34 -11.30 46.70
C PHE A 641 -60.71 -10.77 46.26
N GLY A 642 -61.49 -10.24 47.16
CA GLY A 642 -62.73 -9.49 46.90
C GLY A 642 -62.50 -8.03 46.43
N ARG A 643 -61.32 -7.49 46.43
CA ARG A 643 -61.03 -6.11 46.01
C ARG A 643 -60.95 -5.99 44.47
N PRO A 644 -61.48 -4.89 43.90
CA PRO A 644 -61.36 -4.67 42.48
C PRO A 644 -59.93 -4.27 42.06
N GLY A 645 -59.55 -4.61 40.83
CA GLY A 645 -58.31 -4.18 40.23
C GLY A 645 -57.06 -4.73 40.88
N LEU A 646 -57.11 -5.95 41.39
CA LEU A 646 -55.94 -6.64 41.92
C LEU A 646 -54.91 -6.97 40.84
N VAL A 647 -53.66 -6.76 41.14
CA VAL A 647 -52.51 -7.15 40.33
C VAL A 647 -51.62 -8.12 41.08
N THR A 648 -51.04 -9.02 40.37
CA THR A 648 -50.08 -10.02 40.92
C THR A 648 -48.76 -9.85 40.22
N LYS A 649 -47.68 -10.09 40.96
CA LYS A 649 -46.27 -10.13 40.46
C LYS A 649 -45.55 -11.28 41.19
N VAL A 650 -44.77 -12.02 40.42
CA VAL A 650 -43.89 -13.05 40.92
C VAL A 650 -42.50 -12.47 41.04
N VAL A 651 -41.91 -12.57 42.21
CA VAL A 651 -40.51 -12.15 42.46
C VAL A 651 -39.73 -13.41 42.88
N ALA A 652 -38.72 -13.76 42.09
CA ALA A 652 -37.82 -14.86 42.35
C ALA A 652 -36.44 -14.31 42.71
N THR A 653 -36.02 -14.53 43.94
CA THR A 653 -34.66 -14.17 44.39
C THR A 653 -33.75 -15.38 44.29
N LEU A 654 -32.65 -15.20 43.56
CA LEU A 654 -31.61 -16.19 43.38
C LEU A 654 -30.56 -15.99 44.47
N PRO A 655 -30.38 -16.88 45.44
CA PRO A 655 -29.33 -16.79 46.44
C PRO A 655 -27.96 -17.04 45.83
N SER A 656 -26.90 -16.73 46.59
CA SER A 656 -25.53 -17.00 46.14
C SER A 656 -25.34 -18.50 45.80
N SER A 657 -24.74 -18.76 44.65
CA SER A 657 -24.36 -20.13 44.24
C SER A 657 -23.09 -20.64 44.97
N ASN A 658 -22.61 -19.92 45.98
CA ASN A 658 -21.41 -20.25 46.77
C ASN A 658 -20.15 -20.47 45.89
N GLY A 659 -20.02 -19.72 44.81
CA GLY A 659 -18.90 -19.82 43.87
C GLY A 659 -18.98 -20.99 42.90
N GLN A 660 -20.13 -21.70 42.85
CA GLN A 660 -20.36 -22.73 41.83
C GLN A 660 -20.89 -22.07 40.54
N ALA A 661 -20.26 -22.36 39.45
CA ALA A 661 -20.71 -21.88 38.14
C ALA A 661 -21.94 -22.67 37.71
N ALA A 662 -22.91 -21.95 37.11
CA ALA A 662 -24.14 -22.49 36.55
C ALA A 662 -24.25 -22.08 35.08
N ARG A 663 -24.44 -23.04 34.20
CA ARG A 663 -24.62 -22.81 32.78
C ARG A 663 -26.08 -22.66 32.45
N VAL A 664 -26.44 -21.56 31.84
CA VAL A 664 -27.81 -21.19 31.52
C VAL A 664 -28.07 -21.45 30.03
N LEU A 665 -29.21 -22.08 29.73
CA LEU A 665 -29.67 -22.34 28.36
C LEU A 665 -30.78 -21.37 28.00
N SER A 666 -30.94 -21.10 26.70
CA SER A 666 -32.05 -20.34 26.15
C SER A 666 -33.41 -21.01 26.43
N THR A 667 -33.41 -22.29 26.73
CA THR A 667 -34.60 -23.07 27.05
C THR A 667 -34.93 -23.15 28.54
N ASP A 668 -34.08 -22.54 29.39
CA ASP A 668 -34.31 -22.54 30.82
C ASP A 668 -35.43 -21.59 31.20
N TYR A 669 -36.21 -21.99 32.20
CA TYR A 669 -37.40 -21.22 32.60
C TYR A 669 -37.79 -21.45 34.04
N LEU A 670 -38.55 -20.55 34.60
CA LEU A 670 -39.28 -20.67 35.81
C LEU A 670 -40.76 -20.50 35.49
N GLU A 671 -41.58 -21.53 35.78
CA GLU A 671 -43.04 -21.46 35.58
C GLU A 671 -43.75 -21.57 36.93
N VAL A 672 -44.61 -20.59 37.21
CA VAL A 672 -45.41 -20.52 38.42
C VAL A 672 -46.85 -20.56 38.06
N ARG A 673 -47.56 -21.57 38.56
CA ARG A 673 -49.04 -21.69 38.45
C ARG A 673 -49.62 -21.52 39.82
N GLY A 674 -50.55 -20.63 39.99
CA GLY A 674 -51.17 -20.37 41.26
C GLY A 674 -52.71 -20.55 41.19
N THR A 675 -53.22 -21.13 42.24
CA THR A 675 -54.66 -21.18 42.50
C THR A 675 -54.92 -20.83 43.97
N VAL A 676 -56.00 -20.10 44.22
CA VAL A 676 -56.49 -19.86 45.57
C VAL A 676 -57.84 -20.54 45.73
N GLN A 677 -57.97 -21.45 46.67
CA GLN A 677 -59.22 -22.04 47.07
C GLN A 677 -59.72 -21.27 48.28
N LEU A 678 -60.77 -20.50 48.08
CA LEU A 678 -61.45 -19.72 49.14
C LEU A 678 -62.52 -20.54 49.79
N ASP A 679 -62.58 -20.51 51.12
CA ASP A 679 -63.65 -21.07 51.91
C ASP A 679 -64.65 -19.97 52.14
N VAL A 680 -65.86 -20.06 51.56
CA VAL A 680 -66.86 -19.02 51.59
C VAL A 680 -68.12 -19.54 52.23
N LEU A 681 -68.65 -18.79 53.18
CA LEU A 681 -69.93 -19.08 53.78
C LEU A 681 -71.08 -18.60 52.87
N VAL A 682 -71.89 -19.51 52.43
CA VAL A 682 -73.09 -19.19 51.67
C VAL A 682 -74.26 -19.04 52.60
N ASP A 683 -74.81 -17.85 52.68
CA ASP A 683 -76.03 -17.52 53.44
C ASP A 683 -77.06 -16.82 52.55
N ASP A 684 -78.10 -16.25 53.11
CA ASP A 684 -79.16 -15.56 52.37
C ASP A 684 -78.74 -14.24 51.67
N GLN A 685 -77.53 -13.79 51.91
CA GLN A 685 -76.97 -12.57 51.29
C GLN A 685 -75.87 -12.87 50.23
N PHE A 686 -75.54 -14.15 49.98
CA PHE A 686 -74.53 -14.58 49.01
C PHE A 686 -74.90 -14.36 47.54
#